data_62c9414da1b9a3b2b5769f825b51b1ad
#
_entry.id   62c9414da1b9a3b2b5769f825b51b1ad
#
_cell.length_a   1.000
_cell.length_b   1.000
_cell.length_c   1.000
_cell.angle_alpha   90.00
_cell.angle_beta   90.00
_cell.angle_gamma   90.00
#
_symmetry.space_group_name_H-M   'P 1'
#
loop_
_entity.id
_entity.type
_entity.pdbx_description
1 polymer ?
#
loop_
_entity_poly.entity_id
_entity_poly.type
_entity_poly.pdbx_seq_one_letter_code
_entity_poly.pdbx_strand_id
1 'polypeptide(L)'
;MTVFASAVLSLWSAFATPPESARPWCYWWWVNGHTDRQTITADLESMKRLGFGGILMIDSRGYWENDEHVVNPKAELGWGTEGWYDLVEFSIRECARLGLEFSMNASASGGTLNGFIDGKEYEVDVMNRDEVVAHLDRAVGPLLKRVPDLVGKTFTHIYSVSYEGSVKTGGSWSAIKDNFYATMKDWSHSHGLKVFSESGGPWAFGAKAAKLDCDQLDLLAHNDFPQGEFWVLDGCLEGPDARRANRGGRFFQRAAVLSARREGRRIVSLEAFTHMLRHWSVEPSTLKPLADIAFADGANRLVWHTYSCSPEKFGVPGAEYFAGTHINRNVTCHDDAVAFINYLWRCQAMLQRGEYVDDGEFVNVSTNYHGWGRYRKDDNAQFTTIHRREGDADWFFVAGEGKGEVVLNASSKGRTVEVWNPVTVGRVGCPQPAACADGKTRVSLDLPVGDSAFVVFAPIEGNGEWGTGNGRPVLKKPPQQIPVTNAWQVSFAYHCGISAAPPAPVTMETLRDWTSYGEDGKAASTELRYFAGTATYSATLAFPNSFTPLLLHSSTFTLSLGEVPTGLAHVFVNGVDCGVVWCAPWEADVTSALREGENEIEIRYTNNWYNRLVGDCFLPAENRVTRSTVHYWSVPRRKPEGQSRWPLLPTIHSGPSVSDKLQPSGLLGPVRLVVRGKCAATPWLASETGSGQFNWKWALDFADRTFCKHETKGEMK
;
A
#
# COMPACT_ATOMS: atom_id res chain seq x y z
N MET A 1 -11.23 23.96 -31.10
CA MET A 1 -11.43 24.46 -29.72
C MET A 1 -11.81 23.36 -28.69
N THR A 2 -11.90 22.07 -29.06
CA THR A 2 -12.46 21.01 -28.22
C THR A 2 -11.40 20.11 -27.57
N VAL A 3 -10.10 20.36 -27.77
CA VAL A 3 -9.02 19.47 -27.33
C VAL A 3 -8.47 19.84 -25.93
N PHE A 4 -8.60 21.11 -25.51
CA PHE A 4 -7.95 21.59 -24.28
C PHE A 4 -8.77 21.40 -22.98
N ALA A 5 -10.12 21.45 -23.07
CA ALA A 5 -10.98 21.11 -21.92
C ALA A 5 -10.75 19.69 -21.38
N SER A 6 -10.08 18.85 -22.18
CA SER A 6 -9.90 17.45 -21.89
C SER A 6 -8.75 17.15 -20.90
N ALA A 7 -7.70 17.96 -20.80
CA ALA A 7 -6.50 17.58 -20.05
C ALA A 7 -6.69 17.62 -18.52
N VAL A 8 -7.22 18.73 -17.97
CA VAL A 8 -7.46 18.84 -16.52
C VAL A 8 -8.58 17.90 -16.06
N LEU A 9 -9.68 17.85 -16.83
CA LEU A 9 -10.78 16.94 -16.56
C LEU A 9 -10.30 15.48 -16.66
N SER A 10 -9.43 15.17 -17.63
CA SER A 10 -8.82 13.86 -17.79
C SER A 10 -7.86 13.53 -16.65
N LEU A 11 -7.03 14.48 -16.17
CA LEU A 11 -6.19 14.29 -14.99
C LEU A 11 -7.02 14.09 -13.73
N TRP A 12 -8.03 14.92 -13.52
CA TRP A 12 -8.93 14.79 -12.38
C TRP A 12 -9.70 13.47 -12.42
N SER A 13 -10.20 13.07 -13.58
CA SER A 13 -10.85 11.77 -13.73
C SER A 13 -9.91 10.62 -13.39
N ALA A 14 -8.67 10.66 -13.88
CA ALA A 14 -7.66 9.64 -13.55
C ALA A 14 -7.24 9.65 -12.07
N PHE A 15 -7.36 10.77 -11.38
CA PHE A 15 -7.12 10.89 -9.96
C PHE A 15 -8.32 10.40 -9.13
N ALA A 16 -9.53 10.86 -9.46
CA ALA A 16 -10.74 10.54 -8.70
C ALA A 16 -11.22 9.10 -8.96
N THR A 17 -11.06 8.63 -10.20
CA THR A 17 -11.44 7.28 -10.64
C THR A 17 -10.29 6.68 -11.45
N PRO A 18 -9.24 6.19 -10.79
CA PRO A 18 -8.04 5.70 -11.46
C PRO A 18 -8.31 4.47 -12.33
N PRO A 19 -7.52 4.24 -13.40
CA PRO A 19 -7.65 3.06 -14.23
C PRO A 19 -7.23 1.79 -13.46
N GLU A 20 -7.91 0.68 -13.70
CA GLU A 20 -7.64 -0.62 -13.07
C GLU A 20 -6.16 -1.05 -13.21
N SER A 21 -5.54 -0.74 -14.35
CA SER A 21 -4.12 -1.06 -14.63
C SER A 21 -3.12 -0.39 -13.69
N ALA A 22 -3.53 0.64 -12.96
CA ALA A 22 -2.71 1.33 -11.97
C ALA A 22 -2.85 0.77 -10.55
N ARG A 23 -3.66 -0.26 -10.34
CA ARG A 23 -3.81 -0.87 -9.02
C ARG A 23 -2.49 -1.47 -8.53
N PRO A 24 -2.21 -1.43 -7.21
CA PRO A 24 -1.07 -2.14 -6.65
C PRO A 24 -1.22 -3.65 -6.84
N TRP A 25 -0.08 -4.34 -6.77
CA TRP A 25 -0.04 -5.79 -6.80
C TRP A 25 0.27 -6.33 -5.42
N CYS A 26 0.23 -7.69 -5.28
CA CYS A 26 0.50 -8.36 -4.02
C CYS A 26 1.32 -9.63 -4.23
N TYR A 27 2.33 -9.86 -3.40
CA TYR A 27 2.96 -11.17 -3.28
C TYR A 27 1.97 -12.15 -2.68
N TRP A 28 1.88 -13.34 -3.27
CA TRP A 28 1.04 -14.42 -2.81
C TRP A 28 1.86 -15.66 -2.57
N TRP A 29 2.17 -15.92 -1.31
CA TRP A 29 3.05 -17.00 -0.92
C TRP A 29 2.30 -18.29 -0.68
N TRP A 30 2.67 -19.35 -1.43
CA TRP A 30 2.35 -20.71 -1.12
C TRP A 30 3.56 -21.31 -0.40
N VAL A 31 3.52 -21.34 0.92
CA VAL A 31 4.65 -21.84 1.71
C VAL A 31 4.48 -23.33 1.96
N ASN A 32 5.53 -24.10 1.67
CA ASN A 32 5.57 -25.57 1.78
C ASN A 32 4.42 -26.28 1.03
N GLY A 33 3.76 -25.61 0.09
CA GLY A 33 2.64 -26.16 -0.68
C GLY A 33 1.33 -26.29 0.08
N HIS A 34 1.18 -25.61 1.20
CA HIS A 34 -0.07 -25.54 1.93
C HIS A 34 -1.10 -24.68 1.20
N THR A 35 -1.80 -25.29 0.28
CA THR A 35 -2.89 -24.66 -0.48
C THR A 35 -3.92 -25.69 -0.94
N ASP A 36 -5.09 -25.23 -1.31
CA ASP A 36 -6.16 -25.97 -1.94
C ASP A 36 -7.07 -25.04 -2.75
N ARG A 37 -7.95 -25.60 -3.58
CA ARG A 37 -8.84 -24.79 -4.46
C ARG A 37 -9.75 -23.84 -3.68
N GLN A 38 -10.25 -24.25 -2.53
CA GLN A 38 -11.12 -23.40 -1.70
C GLN A 38 -10.35 -22.19 -1.18
N THR A 39 -9.14 -22.42 -0.66
CA THR A 39 -8.24 -21.35 -0.18
C THR A 39 -7.82 -20.44 -1.30
N ILE A 40 -7.45 -20.98 -2.48
CA ILE A 40 -7.09 -20.20 -3.68
C ILE A 40 -8.21 -19.23 -4.04
N THR A 41 -9.44 -19.72 -4.17
CA THR A 41 -10.60 -18.87 -4.48
C THR A 41 -10.80 -17.80 -3.42
N ALA A 42 -10.81 -18.17 -2.14
CA ALA A 42 -11.02 -17.24 -1.04
C ALA A 42 -9.94 -16.15 -0.95
N ASP A 43 -8.65 -16.51 -1.16
CA ASP A 43 -7.55 -15.58 -1.15
C ASP A 43 -7.62 -14.59 -2.33
N LEU A 44 -7.85 -15.09 -3.55
CA LEU A 44 -7.94 -14.23 -4.75
C LEU A 44 -9.15 -13.30 -4.70
N GLU A 45 -10.30 -13.76 -4.20
CA GLU A 45 -11.47 -12.91 -3.96
C GLU A 45 -11.19 -11.85 -2.89
N SER A 46 -10.47 -12.22 -1.83
CA SER A 46 -10.00 -11.29 -0.81
C SER A 46 -9.08 -10.22 -1.40
N MET A 47 -8.07 -10.61 -2.18
CA MET A 47 -7.16 -9.67 -2.85
C MET A 47 -7.91 -8.72 -3.79
N LYS A 48 -8.91 -9.24 -4.53
CA LYS A 48 -9.75 -8.40 -5.40
C LYS A 48 -10.59 -7.42 -4.59
N ARG A 49 -11.20 -7.84 -3.47
CA ARG A 49 -11.96 -6.95 -2.57
C ARG A 49 -11.07 -5.87 -1.96
N LEU A 50 -9.85 -6.22 -1.54
CA LEU A 50 -8.85 -5.26 -1.07
C LEU A 50 -8.45 -4.23 -2.12
N GLY A 51 -8.63 -4.53 -3.40
CA GLY A 51 -8.36 -3.61 -4.50
C GLY A 51 -7.04 -3.84 -5.20
N PHE A 52 -6.41 -5.00 -5.06
CA PHE A 52 -5.24 -5.37 -5.87
C PHE A 52 -5.64 -5.61 -7.33
N GLY A 53 -4.74 -5.25 -8.25
CA GLY A 53 -4.90 -5.45 -9.70
C GLY A 53 -4.15 -6.65 -10.25
N GLY A 54 -3.21 -7.19 -9.49
CA GLY A 54 -2.41 -8.35 -9.88
C GLY A 54 -1.75 -9.01 -8.69
N ILE A 55 -1.24 -10.21 -8.92
CA ILE A 55 -0.55 -11.01 -7.92
C ILE A 55 0.79 -11.50 -8.45
N LEU A 56 1.74 -11.70 -7.55
CA LEU A 56 2.96 -12.45 -7.78
C LEU A 56 2.92 -13.71 -6.92
N MET A 57 2.59 -14.84 -7.53
CA MET A 57 2.61 -16.13 -6.86
C MET A 57 4.04 -16.62 -6.67
N ILE A 58 4.39 -16.95 -5.44
CA ILE A 58 5.64 -17.60 -5.08
C ILE A 58 5.32 -18.87 -4.30
N ASP A 59 5.58 -20.03 -4.91
CA ASP A 59 5.58 -21.30 -4.20
C ASP A 59 6.98 -21.55 -3.63
N SER A 60 7.11 -21.52 -2.34
CA SER A 60 8.39 -21.65 -1.68
C SER A 60 8.37 -22.83 -0.68
N ARG A 61 9.36 -23.68 -0.80
CA ARG A 61 9.42 -24.96 -0.11
C ARG A 61 10.63 -25.05 0.84
N GLY A 62 10.57 -26.01 1.77
CA GLY A 62 11.67 -26.27 2.69
C GLY A 62 11.72 -25.36 3.91
N TYR A 63 10.65 -24.64 4.20
CA TYR A 63 10.54 -23.81 5.40
C TYR A 63 10.27 -24.68 6.62
N TRP A 64 10.83 -24.28 7.74
CA TRP A 64 10.48 -24.83 9.04
C TRP A 64 9.13 -24.24 9.50
N GLU A 65 8.31 -25.08 10.09
CA GLU A 65 7.01 -24.70 10.64
C GLU A 65 7.02 -24.92 12.17
N ASN A 66 6.49 -23.94 12.89
CA ASN A 66 6.41 -24.02 14.35
C ASN A 66 5.16 -24.75 14.86
N ASP A 67 4.37 -25.33 13.97
CA ASP A 67 3.14 -26.03 14.30
C ASP A 67 3.26 -27.53 14.02
N GLU A 68 3.39 -28.32 15.07
CA GLU A 68 3.50 -29.79 15.00
C GLU A 68 2.24 -30.48 14.46
N HIS A 69 1.10 -29.76 14.45
CA HIS A 69 -0.18 -30.29 13.98
C HIS A 69 -0.41 -30.08 12.49
N VAL A 70 0.48 -29.35 11.82
CA VAL A 70 0.38 -29.12 10.38
C VAL A 70 0.97 -30.32 9.63
N VAL A 71 0.10 -31.10 9.04
CA VAL A 71 0.51 -32.20 8.16
C VAL A 71 1.05 -31.64 6.86
N ASN A 72 2.27 -32.00 6.48
CA ASN A 72 2.84 -31.62 5.19
C ASN A 72 1.90 -32.02 4.04
N PRO A 73 1.83 -31.22 2.97
CA PRO A 73 1.03 -31.54 1.79
C PRO A 73 1.44 -32.90 1.22
N LYS A 74 0.49 -33.52 0.54
CA LYS A 74 0.74 -34.77 -0.15
C LYS A 74 1.81 -34.60 -1.24
N ALA A 75 2.57 -35.63 -1.49
CA ALA A 75 3.62 -35.62 -2.52
C ALA A 75 3.11 -35.25 -3.92
N GLU A 76 1.89 -35.62 -4.26
CA GLU A 76 1.23 -35.25 -5.53
C GLU A 76 1.03 -33.74 -5.73
N LEU A 77 1.10 -32.95 -4.67
CA LEU A 77 1.09 -31.47 -4.71
C LEU A 77 2.50 -30.87 -4.67
N GLY A 78 3.52 -31.72 -4.82
CA GLY A 78 4.92 -31.30 -4.97
C GLY A 78 5.07 -30.34 -6.18
N TRP A 79 5.95 -29.36 -6.06
CA TRP A 79 6.21 -28.41 -7.14
C TRP A 79 6.59 -29.13 -8.44
N GLY A 80 5.94 -28.76 -9.55
CA GLY A 80 6.16 -29.34 -10.86
C GLY A 80 5.48 -30.71 -11.10
N THR A 81 4.66 -31.19 -10.16
CA THR A 81 3.78 -32.37 -10.37
C THR A 81 2.51 -31.98 -11.10
N GLU A 82 1.80 -32.97 -11.67
CA GLU A 82 0.49 -32.72 -12.33
C GLU A 82 -0.51 -32.06 -11.39
N GLY A 83 -0.61 -32.52 -10.13
CA GLY A 83 -1.49 -31.94 -9.13
C GLY A 83 -1.14 -30.47 -8.81
N TRP A 84 0.13 -30.13 -8.82
CA TRP A 84 0.59 -28.75 -8.65
C TRP A 84 0.22 -27.89 -9.88
N TYR A 85 0.44 -28.39 -11.09
CA TYR A 85 0.04 -27.68 -12.31
C TYR A 85 -1.49 -27.46 -12.36
N ASP A 86 -2.29 -28.40 -11.89
CA ASP A 86 -3.74 -28.26 -11.79
C ASP A 86 -4.16 -27.12 -10.85
N LEU A 87 -3.44 -26.91 -9.73
CA LEU A 87 -3.69 -25.82 -8.82
C LEU A 87 -3.24 -24.46 -9.40
N VAL A 88 -2.10 -24.41 -10.06
CA VAL A 88 -1.62 -23.18 -10.70
C VAL A 88 -2.51 -22.79 -11.88
N GLU A 89 -2.90 -23.75 -12.73
CA GLU A 89 -3.89 -23.51 -13.80
C GLU A 89 -5.19 -22.97 -13.21
N PHE A 90 -5.70 -23.59 -12.15
CA PHE A 90 -6.89 -23.12 -11.45
C PHE A 90 -6.73 -21.67 -10.96
N SER A 91 -5.58 -21.33 -10.37
CA SER A 91 -5.27 -19.98 -9.91
C SER A 91 -5.27 -18.96 -11.06
N ILE A 92 -4.68 -19.30 -12.21
CA ILE A 92 -4.66 -18.43 -13.39
C ILE A 92 -6.10 -18.19 -13.89
N ARG A 93 -6.95 -19.23 -13.93
CA ARG A 93 -8.35 -19.11 -14.34
C ARG A 93 -9.20 -18.32 -13.36
N GLU A 94 -8.97 -18.47 -12.06
CA GLU A 94 -9.61 -17.65 -11.03
C GLU A 94 -9.16 -16.18 -11.11
N CYS A 95 -7.88 -15.91 -11.38
CA CYS A 95 -7.40 -14.55 -11.67
C CYS A 95 -8.12 -13.96 -12.90
N ALA A 96 -8.28 -14.75 -13.96
CA ALA A 96 -9.03 -14.31 -15.15
C ALA A 96 -10.51 -14.01 -14.82
N ARG A 97 -11.16 -14.86 -14.03
CA ARG A 97 -12.54 -14.64 -13.55
C ARG A 97 -12.69 -13.33 -12.77
N LEU A 98 -11.70 -12.99 -11.96
CA LEU A 98 -11.70 -11.82 -11.09
C LEU A 98 -11.13 -10.56 -11.75
N GLY A 99 -10.53 -10.67 -12.94
CA GLY A 99 -9.84 -9.57 -13.60
C GLY A 99 -8.57 -9.14 -12.85
N LEU A 100 -7.81 -10.12 -12.34
CA LEU A 100 -6.48 -9.94 -11.74
C LEU A 100 -5.41 -10.35 -12.75
N GLU A 101 -4.29 -9.62 -12.80
CA GLU A 101 -3.09 -10.11 -13.49
C GLU A 101 -2.40 -11.17 -12.63
N PHE A 102 -1.95 -12.23 -13.28
CA PHE A 102 -1.19 -13.32 -12.65
C PHE A 102 0.27 -13.26 -13.08
N SER A 103 1.15 -13.27 -12.11
CA SER A 103 2.60 -13.43 -12.29
C SER A 103 3.08 -14.56 -11.40
N MET A 104 4.17 -15.23 -11.75
CA MET A 104 4.72 -16.29 -10.92
C MET A 104 6.23 -16.29 -10.87
N ASN A 105 6.78 -16.71 -9.73
CA ASN A 105 8.17 -17.10 -9.66
C ASN A 105 8.40 -18.41 -10.38
N ALA A 106 9.47 -18.48 -11.14
CA ALA A 106 9.81 -19.64 -11.99
C ALA A 106 10.43 -20.83 -11.22
N SER A 107 10.34 -20.84 -9.87
CA SER A 107 10.97 -21.91 -9.07
C SER A 107 10.25 -22.15 -7.75
N ALA A 108 10.64 -23.21 -7.03
CA ALA A 108 10.14 -23.55 -5.69
C ALA A 108 10.98 -22.92 -4.58
N SER A 109 11.28 -21.63 -4.71
CA SER A 109 12.08 -20.87 -3.74
C SER A 109 11.55 -19.46 -3.56
N GLY A 110 12.15 -18.71 -2.64
CA GLY A 110 11.82 -17.32 -2.37
C GLY A 110 12.32 -16.33 -3.43
N GLY A 111 12.31 -16.70 -4.72
CA GLY A 111 12.62 -15.78 -5.81
C GLY A 111 13.78 -16.21 -6.74
N THR A 112 14.62 -17.14 -6.33
CA THR A 112 15.74 -17.66 -7.16
C THR A 112 15.30 -18.84 -8.03
N LEU A 113 16.15 -19.30 -8.96
CA LEU A 113 15.90 -20.55 -9.71
C LEU A 113 16.27 -21.81 -8.94
N ASN A 114 16.61 -21.69 -7.68
CA ASN A 114 16.91 -22.80 -6.77
C ASN A 114 15.66 -23.15 -5.96
N GLY A 115 15.65 -24.29 -5.29
CA GLY A 115 14.55 -24.64 -4.40
C GLY A 115 14.52 -26.11 -4.03
N PHE A 116 13.35 -26.58 -3.61
CA PHE A 116 13.13 -27.95 -3.18
C PHE A 116 12.07 -28.63 -4.04
N ILE A 117 12.42 -29.76 -4.63
CA ILE A 117 11.48 -30.64 -5.33
C ILE A 117 11.54 -32.00 -4.61
N ASP A 118 10.39 -32.50 -4.17
CA ASP A 118 10.27 -33.79 -3.45
C ASP A 118 11.23 -33.91 -2.25
N GLY A 119 11.44 -32.79 -1.54
CA GLY A 119 12.32 -32.73 -0.37
C GLY A 119 13.81 -32.73 -0.70
N LYS A 120 14.17 -32.66 -1.98
CA LYS A 120 15.57 -32.53 -2.44
C LYS A 120 15.83 -31.12 -2.91
N GLU A 121 16.95 -30.57 -2.46
CA GLU A 121 17.44 -29.28 -2.96
C GLU A 121 17.91 -29.46 -4.41
N TYR A 122 17.55 -28.53 -5.27
CA TYR A 122 18.09 -28.41 -6.62
C TYR A 122 18.64 -27.01 -6.84
N GLU A 123 19.63 -26.89 -7.71
CA GLU A 123 20.24 -25.63 -8.09
C GLU A 123 20.37 -25.60 -9.62
N VAL A 124 20.01 -24.47 -10.24
CA VAL A 124 20.21 -24.20 -11.66
C VAL A 124 21.49 -23.40 -11.80
N ASP A 125 22.40 -23.83 -12.66
CA ASP A 125 23.56 -23.00 -12.99
C ASP A 125 23.10 -21.81 -13.86
N VAL A 126 22.94 -20.66 -13.20
CA VAL A 126 22.52 -19.41 -13.85
C VAL A 126 23.56 -18.86 -14.85
N MET A 127 24.76 -19.42 -14.86
CA MET A 127 25.80 -19.11 -15.83
C MET A 127 25.62 -19.91 -17.14
N ASN A 128 24.81 -20.98 -17.11
CA ASN A 128 24.54 -21.85 -18.25
C ASN A 128 23.16 -21.53 -18.85
N ARG A 129 23.14 -20.86 -19.99
CA ARG A 129 21.90 -20.48 -20.70
C ARG A 129 20.97 -21.66 -20.95
N ASP A 130 21.55 -22.81 -21.38
CA ASP A 130 20.76 -24.00 -21.71
C ASP A 130 20.08 -24.58 -20.46
N GLU A 131 20.72 -24.54 -19.29
CA GLU A 131 20.10 -24.94 -18.02
C GLU A 131 19.00 -24.01 -17.61
N VAL A 132 19.16 -22.68 -17.76
CA VAL A 132 18.12 -21.70 -17.49
C VAL A 132 16.91 -21.94 -18.39
N VAL A 133 17.12 -22.12 -19.71
CA VAL A 133 16.04 -22.43 -20.66
C VAL A 133 15.35 -23.74 -20.31
N ALA A 134 16.10 -24.81 -20.09
CA ALA A 134 15.55 -26.12 -19.74
C ALA A 134 14.72 -26.07 -18.43
N HIS A 135 15.16 -25.26 -17.46
CA HIS A 135 14.39 -25.03 -16.24
C HIS A 135 13.06 -24.30 -16.51
N LEU A 136 13.08 -23.22 -17.30
CA LEU A 136 11.88 -22.47 -17.66
C LEU A 136 10.90 -23.32 -18.49
N ASP A 137 11.40 -24.10 -19.44
CA ASP A 137 10.58 -25.04 -20.22
C ASP A 137 9.89 -26.08 -19.34
N ARG A 138 10.58 -26.55 -18.29
CA ARG A 138 10.01 -27.49 -17.31
C ARG A 138 9.03 -26.80 -16.36
N ALA A 139 9.39 -25.63 -15.82
CA ALA A 139 8.62 -24.94 -14.80
C ALA A 139 7.35 -24.29 -15.34
N VAL A 140 7.47 -23.61 -16.46
CA VAL A 140 6.43 -22.73 -17.03
C VAL A 140 5.81 -23.34 -18.30
N GLY A 141 6.59 -24.05 -19.11
CA GLY A 141 6.15 -24.60 -20.39
C GLY A 141 4.84 -25.42 -20.33
N PRO A 142 4.61 -26.30 -19.33
CA PRO A 142 3.33 -27.01 -19.19
C PRO A 142 2.14 -26.07 -18.96
N LEU A 143 2.32 -24.97 -18.19
CA LEU A 143 1.25 -23.98 -17.95
C LEU A 143 0.85 -23.26 -19.23
N LEU A 144 1.82 -22.88 -20.07
CA LEU A 144 1.55 -22.22 -21.35
C LEU A 144 0.65 -23.08 -22.26
N LYS A 145 0.81 -24.40 -22.19
CA LYS A 145 -0.02 -25.37 -22.95
C LYS A 145 -1.41 -25.53 -22.34
N ARG A 146 -1.56 -25.34 -21.03
CA ARG A 146 -2.83 -25.48 -20.28
C ARG A 146 -3.72 -24.24 -20.40
N VAL A 147 -3.12 -23.05 -20.48
CA VAL A 147 -3.84 -21.76 -20.52
C VAL A 147 -3.42 -20.85 -21.69
N PRO A 148 -3.35 -21.36 -22.95
CA PRO A 148 -2.82 -20.61 -24.09
C PRO A 148 -3.66 -19.37 -24.41
N ASP A 149 -4.94 -19.36 -24.05
CA ASP A 149 -5.88 -18.25 -24.23
C ASP A 149 -5.69 -17.12 -23.22
N LEU A 150 -5.01 -17.37 -22.11
CA LEU A 150 -4.76 -16.43 -21.01
C LEU A 150 -3.33 -15.88 -20.97
N VAL A 151 -2.40 -16.47 -21.75
CA VAL A 151 -1.02 -15.99 -21.84
C VAL A 151 -0.99 -14.59 -22.45
N GLY A 152 -0.24 -13.68 -21.83
CA GLY A 152 -0.15 -12.27 -22.21
C GLY A 152 -1.37 -11.42 -21.86
N LYS A 153 -2.43 -12.02 -21.30
CA LYS A 153 -3.65 -11.33 -20.88
C LYS A 153 -3.85 -11.36 -19.36
N THR A 154 -3.95 -12.55 -18.80
CA THR A 154 -4.06 -12.82 -17.37
C THR A 154 -2.71 -13.29 -16.82
N PHE A 155 -2.13 -14.31 -17.41
CA PHE A 155 -0.76 -14.76 -17.12
C PHE A 155 0.20 -13.88 -17.91
N THR A 156 0.78 -12.88 -17.25
CA THR A 156 1.47 -11.77 -17.92
C THR A 156 2.97 -11.74 -17.70
N HIS A 157 3.47 -12.23 -16.54
CA HIS A 157 4.87 -12.08 -16.19
C HIS A 157 5.46 -13.31 -15.50
N ILE A 158 6.76 -13.48 -15.71
CA ILE A 158 7.61 -14.37 -14.94
C ILE A 158 8.52 -13.52 -14.05
N TYR A 159 8.73 -14.00 -12.85
CA TYR A 159 9.62 -13.40 -11.86
C TYR A 159 10.72 -14.39 -11.49
N SER A 160 11.92 -13.93 -11.35
CA SER A 160 12.99 -14.59 -10.63
C SER A 160 14.16 -13.65 -10.38
N VAL A 161 14.95 -13.92 -9.36
CA VAL A 161 16.15 -13.17 -9.02
C VAL A 161 17.34 -14.10 -8.88
N SER A 162 18.55 -13.56 -9.08
CA SER A 162 19.79 -14.24 -8.76
C SER A 162 20.39 -13.60 -7.51
N TYR A 163 20.48 -14.36 -6.43
CA TYR A 163 21.16 -13.94 -5.22
C TYR A 163 22.63 -14.41 -5.20
N GLU A 164 23.38 -13.83 -4.29
CA GLU A 164 24.81 -14.11 -4.07
C GLU A 164 25.14 -15.60 -3.93
N GLY A 165 24.23 -16.42 -3.41
CA GLY A 165 24.38 -17.87 -3.29
C GLY A 165 24.56 -18.58 -4.64
N SER A 166 23.98 -18.01 -5.72
CA SER A 166 24.12 -18.53 -7.09
C SER A 166 25.50 -18.25 -7.71
N VAL A 167 26.32 -17.47 -7.06
CA VAL A 167 27.68 -17.09 -7.52
C VAL A 167 28.77 -17.92 -6.82
N LYS A 168 28.44 -19.08 -6.27
CA LYS A 168 29.38 -19.97 -5.58
C LYS A 168 30.58 -20.38 -6.44
N THR A 169 30.46 -20.27 -7.75
CA THR A 169 31.46 -20.76 -8.71
C THR A 169 32.39 -19.69 -9.29
N GLY A 170 32.42 -18.48 -8.71
CA GLY A 170 33.32 -17.42 -9.18
C GLY A 170 32.88 -16.69 -10.44
N GLY A 171 31.59 -16.81 -10.82
CA GLY A 171 31.01 -16.07 -11.94
C GLY A 171 30.99 -14.56 -11.70
N SER A 172 31.15 -13.81 -12.80
CA SER A 172 31.01 -12.35 -12.77
C SER A 172 29.55 -11.95 -12.85
N TRP A 173 29.18 -10.82 -12.24
CA TRP A 173 27.84 -10.25 -12.36
C TRP A 173 27.52 -9.86 -13.81
N SER A 174 28.52 -9.44 -14.58
CA SER A 174 28.37 -9.19 -16.00
C SER A 174 27.93 -10.45 -16.74
N ALA A 175 28.53 -11.60 -16.43
CA ALA A 175 28.14 -12.87 -17.01
C ALA A 175 26.74 -13.33 -16.56
N ILE A 176 26.35 -13.10 -15.29
CA ILE A 176 24.98 -13.35 -14.82
C ILE A 176 23.98 -12.47 -15.58
N LYS A 177 24.30 -11.21 -15.81
CA LYS A 177 23.49 -10.31 -16.62
C LYS A 177 23.20 -10.93 -17.99
N ASP A 178 24.22 -11.40 -18.68
CA ASP A 178 24.11 -11.90 -20.03
C ASP A 178 23.55 -13.33 -20.13
N ASN A 179 23.87 -14.19 -19.16
CA ASN A 179 23.46 -15.60 -19.20
C ASN A 179 22.13 -15.87 -18.47
N PHE A 180 21.82 -15.13 -17.41
CA PHE A 180 20.58 -15.31 -16.66
C PHE A 180 19.51 -14.30 -17.06
N TYR A 181 19.71 -13.02 -16.77
CA TYR A 181 18.65 -12.00 -16.97
C TYR A 181 18.28 -11.81 -18.44
N ALA A 182 19.27 -11.81 -19.34
CA ALA A 182 18.99 -11.75 -20.78
C ALA A 182 18.22 -12.98 -21.26
N THR A 183 18.62 -14.18 -20.80
CA THR A 183 17.94 -15.43 -21.18
C THR A 183 16.52 -15.50 -20.64
N MET A 184 16.29 -15.09 -19.38
CA MET A 184 14.94 -14.97 -18.80
C MET A 184 14.05 -14.08 -19.66
N LYS A 185 14.55 -12.92 -20.08
CA LYS A 185 13.83 -11.97 -20.92
C LYS A 185 13.51 -12.56 -22.30
N ASP A 186 14.52 -13.09 -22.99
CA ASP A 186 14.37 -13.62 -24.34
C ASP A 186 13.38 -14.81 -24.37
N TRP A 187 13.51 -15.71 -23.38
CA TRP A 187 12.58 -16.82 -23.22
C TRP A 187 11.15 -16.34 -22.95
N SER A 188 10.97 -15.42 -22.02
CA SER A 188 9.64 -14.89 -21.66
C SER A 188 8.99 -14.21 -22.85
N HIS A 189 9.72 -13.35 -23.58
CA HIS A 189 9.20 -12.64 -24.75
C HIS A 189 8.82 -13.60 -25.88
N SER A 190 9.63 -14.65 -26.12
CA SER A 190 9.33 -15.67 -27.16
C SER A 190 8.04 -16.45 -26.86
N HIS A 191 7.59 -16.45 -25.61
CA HIS A 191 6.37 -17.12 -25.15
C HIS A 191 5.20 -16.17 -24.86
N GLY A 192 5.31 -14.87 -25.22
CA GLY A 192 4.25 -13.88 -25.02
C GLY A 192 4.11 -13.40 -23.57
N LEU A 193 5.11 -13.64 -22.75
CA LEU A 193 5.21 -13.17 -21.37
C LEU A 193 6.22 -12.03 -21.26
N LYS A 194 6.19 -11.35 -20.15
CA LYS A 194 7.16 -10.33 -19.72
C LYS A 194 7.95 -10.81 -18.52
N VAL A 195 9.03 -10.12 -18.19
CA VAL A 195 9.88 -10.43 -17.05
C VAL A 195 10.07 -9.21 -16.15
N PHE A 196 10.08 -9.46 -14.86
CA PHE A 196 10.53 -8.49 -13.88
C PHE A 196 11.29 -9.20 -12.75
N SER A 197 12.16 -8.47 -12.08
CA SER A 197 12.94 -8.99 -10.98
C SER A 197 13.58 -7.84 -10.18
N GLU A 198 14.03 -8.13 -9.00
CA GLU A 198 14.84 -7.23 -8.16
C GLU A 198 16.32 -7.29 -8.50
N SER A 199 16.67 -7.81 -9.63
CA SER A 199 17.98 -8.05 -10.22
C SER A 199 19.17 -7.73 -9.33
N GLY A 200 19.74 -8.79 -8.76
CA GLY A 200 20.84 -8.69 -7.82
C GLY A 200 20.41 -8.48 -6.37
N GLY A 201 19.18 -8.03 -6.11
CA GLY A 201 18.61 -7.80 -4.78
C GLY A 201 19.46 -6.92 -3.85
N PRO A 202 18.91 -6.44 -2.74
CA PRO A 202 19.67 -5.68 -1.75
C PRO A 202 20.75 -6.52 -1.07
N TRP A 203 20.53 -7.80 -0.96
CA TRP A 203 21.41 -8.77 -0.29
C TRP A 203 22.67 -9.10 -1.09
N ALA A 204 22.64 -8.95 -2.41
CA ALA A 204 23.79 -9.20 -3.27
C ALA A 204 24.85 -8.10 -3.15
N PHE A 205 24.48 -6.93 -2.67
CA PHE A 205 25.29 -5.71 -2.70
C PHE A 205 25.86 -5.29 -1.33
N GLY A 206 25.82 -6.16 -0.31
CA GLY A 206 26.43 -5.94 0.98
C GLY A 206 27.95 -5.82 0.95
N ALA A 207 28.67 -6.32 1.94
CA ALA A 207 30.13 -6.23 2.05
C ALA A 207 30.92 -6.75 0.84
N LYS A 208 30.26 -7.49 -0.07
CA LYS A 208 30.87 -8.01 -1.30
C LYS A 208 30.61 -7.15 -2.55
N ALA A 209 29.84 -6.08 -2.44
CA ALA A 209 29.58 -5.11 -3.52
C ALA A 209 30.85 -4.55 -4.16
N ALA A 210 31.96 -4.49 -3.43
CA ALA A 210 33.28 -4.08 -3.93
C ALA A 210 33.86 -5.00 -5.04
N LYS A 211 33.20 -6.13 -5.32
CA LYS A 211 33.63 -7.10 -6.34
C LYS A 211 32.71 -7.14 -7.55
N LEU A 212 31.71 -6.25 -7.65
CA LEU A 212 30.85 -6.20 -8.82
C LEU A 212 31.64 -5.68 -10.03
N ASP A 213 31.56 -6.41 -11.12
CA ASP A 213 32.14 -6.07 -12.41
C ASP A 213 31.12 -5.42 -13.38
N CYS A 214 29.90 -5.15 -12.89
CA CYS A 214 28.87 -4.37 -13.61
C CYS A 214 28.01 -3.55 -12.66
N ASP A 215 27.32 -2.54 -13.17
CA ASP A 215 26.33 -1.75 -12.39
C ASP A 215 25.02 -2.53 -12.21
N GLN A 216 24.39 -2.41 -11.05
CA GLN A 216 23.04 -2.95 -10.80
C GLN A 216 22.01 -2.41 -11.81
N LEU A 217 22.18 -1.19 -12.29
CA LEU A 217 21.30 -0.63 -13.32
C LEU A 217 21.31 -1.47 -14.59
N ASP A 218 22.46 -2.09 -14.93
CA ASP A 218 22.61 -2.94 -16.10
C ASP A 218 21.87 -4.28 -15.92
N LEU A 219 21.86 -4.83 -14.70
CA LEU A 219 21.08 -6.02 -14.35
C LEU A 219 19.57 -5.72 -14.48
N LEU A 220 19.14 -4.60 -13.91
CA LEU A 220 17.74 -4.16 -13.93
C LEU A 220 17.23 -3.81 -15.34
N ALA A 221 18.12 -3.42 -16.27
CA ALA A 221 17.76 -3.04 -17.63
C ALA A 221 17.15 -4.19 -18.47
N HIS A 222 17.39 -5.43 -18.06
CA HIS A 222 16.78 -6.59 -18.73
C HIS A 222 15.30 -6.79 -18.40
N ASN A 223 14.77 -6.13 -17.38
CA ASN A 223 13.38 -6.25 -17.00
C ASN A 223 12.46 -5.38 -17.87
N ASP A 224 11.22 -5.83 -18.07
CA ASP A 224 10.17 -5.03 -18.70
C ASP A 224 9.77 -3.86 -17.83
N PHE A 225 9.80 -4.05 -16.52
CA PHE A 225 9.88 -2.99 -15.53
C PHE A 225 10.83 -3.42 -14.40
N PRO A 226 11.77 -2.56 -14.00
CA PRO A 226 12.68 -2.87 -12.90
C PRO A 226 11.93 -2.87 -11.58
N GLN A 227 12.33 -3.77 -10.69
CA GLN A 227 11.83 -3.83 -9.31
C GLN A 227 12.98 -3.61 -8.34
N GLY A 228 12.72 -2.81 -7.32
CA GLY A 228 13.51 -2.70 -6.11
C GLY A 228 12.67 -3.08 -4.91
N GLU A 229 13.12 -2.74 -3.71
CA GLU A 229 12.35 -2.99 -2.50
C GLU A 229 12.56 -1.91 -1.44
N PHE A 230 11.60 -1.81 -0.50
CA PHE A 230 11.76 -1.06 0.73
C PHE A 230 11.14 -1.78 1.92
N TRP A 231 11.72 -1.55 3.08
CA TRP A 231 11.40 -2.26 4.29
C TRP A 231 10.81 -1.36 5.36
N VAL A 232 9.94 -1.92 6.18
CA VAL A 232 9.47 -1.32 7.44
C VAL A 232 10.48 -1.71 8.52
N LEU A 233 11.33 -0.78 8.93
CA LEU A 233 12.34 -1.02 9.96
C LEU A 233 11.77 -0.72 11.34
N ASP A 234 12.29 -1.37 12.38
CA ASP A 234 11.83 -1.22 13.77
C ASP A 234 11.75 0.24 14.24
N GLY A 235 12.71 1.06 13.88
CA GLY A 235 12.69 2.49 14.19
C GLY A 235 11.54 3.26 13.53
N CYS A 236 10.85 2.68 12.55
CA CYS A 236 9.65 3.26 11.94
C CYS A 236 8.40 3.01 12.78
N LEU A 237 8.46 2.05 13.71
CA LEU A 237 7.34 1.64 14.54
C LEU A 237 7.24 2.43 15.85
N GLU A 238 8.27 3.20 16.20
CA GLU A 238 8.37 3.93 17.46
C GLU A 238 8.69 5.42 17.24
N GLY A 239 7.65 6.26 17.14
CA GLY A 239 7.76 7.71 17.22
C GLY A 239 7.79 8.48 15.89
N PRO A 240 7.93 9.81 15.95
CA PRO A 240 7.76 10.71 14.81
C PRO A 240 8.90 10.65 13.76
N ASP A 241 9.94 9.87 14.01
CA ASP A 241 11.14 9.82 13.18
C ASP A 241 11.13 8.71 12.11
N ALA A 242 9.96 8.16 11.76
CA ALA A 242 9.81 7.11 10.74
C ALA A 242 10.58 7.44 9.43
N ARG A 243 10.60 8.71 9.03
CA ARG A 243 11.36 9.17 7.86
C ARG A 243 12.87 9.07 8.04
N ARG A 244 13.40 9.31 9.26
CA ARG A 244 14.83 9.22 9.54
C ARG A 244 15.32 7.79 9.66
N ALA A 245 14.50 6.92 10.26
CA ALA A 245 14.86 5.51 10.42
C ALA A 245 14.99 4.78 9.07
N ASN A 246 14.20 5.18 8.06
CA ASN A 246 14.18 4.51 6.76
C ASN A 246 15.28 4.96 5.78
N ARG A 247 16.25 5.78 6.20
CA ARG A 247 17.34 6.25 5.32
C ARG A 247 18.15 5.09 4.72
N GLY A 248 18.34 4.00 5.47
CA GLY A 248 19.07 2.82 5.00
C GLY A 248 18.34 2.01 3.91
N GLY A 249 17.01 1.98 3.93
CA GLY A 249 16.20 1.22 2.96
C GLY A 249 16.01 1.90 1.59
N ARG A 250 16.24 3.21 1.49
CA ARG A 250 16.01 3.99 0.26
C ARG A 250 16.92 3.63 -0.91
N PHE A 251 18.06 3.04 -0.66
CA PHE A 251 19.05 2.77 -1.70
C PHE A 251 18.55 1.69 -2.69
N PHE A 252 17.83 0.69 -2.21
CA PHE A 252 17.36 -0.41 -3.03
C PHE A 252 16.24 0.01 -3.98
N GLN A 253 15.38 0.90 -3.56
CA GLN A 253 14.33 1.45 -4.42
C GLN A 253 14.90 2.35 -5.53
N ARG A 254 15.94 3.13 -5.25
CA ARG A 254 16.51 4.09 -6.20
C ARG A 254 17.21 3.44 -7.39
N ALA A 255 17.78 2.27 -7.23
CA ALA A 255 18.36 1.54 -8.34
C ALA A 255 17.31 1.24 -9.42
N ALA A 256 16.14 0.74 -9.02
CA ALA A 256 15.04 0.48 -9.94
C ALA A 256 14.56 1.76 -10.64
N VAL A 257 14.38 2.86 -9.89
CA VAL A 257 13.99 4.17 -10.44
C VAL A 257 14.99 4.65 -11.50
N LEU A 258 16.28 4.64 -11.18
CA LEU A 258 17.33 5.14 -12.08
C LEU A 258 17.50 4.26 -13.31
N SER A 259 17.39 2.92 -13.17
CA SER A 259 17.39 2.02 -14.31
C SER A 259 16.20 2.28 -15.22
N ALA A 260 15.00 2.42 -14.67
CA ALA A 260 13.80 2.73 -15.44
C ALA A 260 13.93 4.03 -16.23
N ARG A 261 14.46 5.09 -15.60
CA ARG A 261 14.71 6.38 -16.27
C ARG A 261 15.71 6.24 -17.41
N ARG A 262 16.83 5.58 -17.17
CA ARG A 262 17.87 5.32 -18.19
C ARG A 262 17.31 4.56 -19.40
N GLU A 263 16.49 3.56 -19.15
CA GLU A 263 15.92 2.69 -20.18
C GLU A 263 14.57 3.20 -20.75
N GLY A 264 14.09 4.37 -20.32
CA GLY A 264 12.79 4.91 -20.76
C GLY A 264 11.60 4.06 -20.34
N ARG A 265 11.69 3.32 -19.24
CA ARG A 265 10.60 2.47 -18.73
C ARG A 265 9.62 3.32 -17.94
N ARG A 266 8.33 3.18 -18.25
CA ARG A 266 7.26 3.92 -17.58
C ARG A 266 6.94 3.42 -16.18
N ILE A 267 7.01 2.10 -15.98
CA ILE A 267 6.69 1.45 -14.71
C ILE A 267 7.97 1.20 -13.92
N VAL A 268 7.93 1.61 -12.65
CA VAL A 268 8.95 1.33 -11.64
C VAL A 268 8.27 0.62 -10.49
N SER A 269 8.60 -0.65 -10.31
CA SER A 269 8.00 -1.50 -9.29
C SER A 269 8.87 -1.57 -8.04
N LEU A 270 8.22 -1.74 -6.88
CA LEU A 270 8.90 -2.04 -5.63
C LEU A 270 8.17 -3.16 -4.89
N GLU A 271 8.92 -4.16 -4.40
CA GLU A 271 8.49 -4.92 -3.26
C GLU A 271 8.29 -3.95 -2.10
N ALA A 272 7.10 -3.97 -1.49
CA ALA A 272 6.68 -2.91 -0.61
C ALA A 272 6.31 -3.46 0.78
N PHE A 273 6.75 -2.74 1.82
CA PHE A 273 6.35 -2.97 3.21
C PHE A 273 6.90 -4.25 3.82
N THR A 274 8.03 -4.75 3.34
CA THR A 274 8.69 -5.92 3.93
C THR A 274 9.08 -5.63 5.38
N HIS A 275 8.69 -6.52 6.27
CA HIS A 275 8.85 -6.39 7.71
C HIS A 275 9.23 -7.75 8.31
N MET A 276 10.14 -7.77 9.29
CA MET A 276 10.63 -9.03 9.90
C MET A 276 10.37 -9.13 11.40
N LEU A 277 9.88 -8.06 12.03
CA LEU A 277 9.70 -8.01 13.47
C LEU A 277 8.28 -7.58 13.81
N ARG A 278 7.78 -8.02 14.97
CA ARG A 278 6.46 -7.66 15.50
C ARG A 278 5.34 -7.93 14.49
N HIS A 279 5.27 -9.15 13.98
CA HIS A 279 4.21 -9.57 13.08
C HIS A 279 2.83 -9.13 13.60
N TRP A 280 1.93 -8.75 12.68
CA TRP A 280 0.57 -8.28 12.96
C TRP A 280 0.46 -6.95 13.74
N SER A 281 1.54 -6.17 13.84
CA SER A 281 1.60 -4.92 14.60
C SER A 281 1.63 -3.65 13.76
N VAL A 282 1.62 -3.76 12.42
CA VAL A 282 1.84 -2.62 11.51
C VAL A 282 0.52 -2.15 10.92
N GLU A 283 0.33 -0.85 10.89
CA GLU A 283 -0.89 -0.15 10.52
C GLU A 283 -0.76 0.62 9.20
N PRO A 284 -1.84 0.85 8.45
CA PRO A 284 -1.83 1.71 7.27
C PRO A 284 -1.23 3.09 7.52
N SER A 285 -1.47 3.69 8.68
CA SER A 285 -0.90 4.99 9.08
C SER A 285 0.62 4.96 9.20
N THR A 286 1.21 3.84 9.62
CA THR A 286 2.67 3.62 9.68
C THR A 286 3.25 3.40 8.28
N LEU A 287 2.52 2.72 7.40
CA LEU A 287 2.97 2.38 6.05
C LEU A 287 2.91 3.56 5.08
N LYS A 288 1.94 4.48 5.26
CA LYS A 288 1.75 5.62 4.35
C LYS A 288 3.00 6.48 4.18
N PRO A 289 3.70 6.94 5.23
CA PRO A 289 4.91 7.76 5.06
C PRO A 289 6.02 7.06 4.27
N LEU A 290 6.10 5.72 4.35
CA LEU A 290 7.07 4.91 3.61
C LEU A 290 6.70 4.83 2.13
N ALA A 291 5.42 4.63 1.84
CA ALA A 291 4.90 4.69 0.47
C ALA A 291 5.12 6.08 -0.15
N ASP A 292 4.87 7.15 0.61
CA ASP A 292 5.08 8.54 0.16
C ASP A 292 6.52 8.80 -0.25
N ILE A 293 7.47 8.31 0.54
CA ILE A 293 8.90 8.41 0.23
C ILE A 293 9.22 7.62 -1.05
N ALA A 294 8.69 6.41 -1.19
CA ALA A 294 8.89 5.58 -2.37
C ALA A 294 8.32 6.24 -3.64
N PHE A 295 7.14 6.84 -3.55
CA PHE A 295 6.52 7.61 -4.63
C PHE A 295 7.32 8.86 -4.99
N ALA A 296 7.77 9.62 -3.99
CA ALA A 296 8.61 10.80 -4.19
C ALA A 296 9.98 10.45 -4.80
N ASP A 297 10.54 9.29 -4.53
CA ASP A 297 11.75 8.78 -5.19
C ASP A 297 11.49 8.34 -6.64
N GLY A 298 10.23 8.05 -7.02
CA GLY A 298 9.86 7.76 -8.41
C GLY A 298 9.26 6.39 -8.66
N ALA A 299 9.02 5.61 -7.62
CA ALA A 299 8.22 4.40 -7.75
C ALA A 299 6.77 4.74 -8.16
N ASN A 300 6.15 3.84 -8.91
CA ASN A 300 4.77 4.03 -9.34
C ASN A 300 3.98 2.73 -9.45
N ARG A 301 4.53 1.60 -8.98
CA ARG A 301 3.85 0.33 -8.76
C ARG A 301 4.39 -0.32 -7.49
N LEU A 302 3.55 -0.49 -6.49
CA LEU A 302 3.89 -1.21 -5.27
C LEU A 302 3.34 -2.63 -5.37
N VAL A 303 4.17 -3.61 -5.04
CA VAL A 303 3.80 -5.01 -4.90
C VAL A 303 3.85 -5.31 -3.41
N TRP A 304 2.70 -5.39 -2.77
CA TRP A 304 2.59 -5.57 -1.33
C TRP A 304 3.24 -6.88 -0.87
N HIS A 305 4.17 -6.81 0.03
CA HIS A 305 4.78 -7.97 0.67
C HIS A 305 4.34 -8.00 2.16
N THR A 306 3.33 -8.85 2.58
CA THR A 306 2.98 -10.05 1.86
C THR A 306 1.57 -10.57 2.18
N TYR A 307 1.03 -11.40 1.30
CA TYR A 307 -0.17 -12.21 1.50
C TYR A 307 0.24 -13.69 1.54
N SER A 308 0.11 -14.35 2.69
CA SER A 308 0.36 -15.79 2.82
C SER A 308 -0.92 -16.56 2.56
N CYS A 309 -0.87 -17.57 1.69
CA CYS A 309 -1.93 -18.54 1.54
C CYS A 309 -2.17 -19.25 2.86
N SER A 310 -3.37 -19.15 3.39
CA SER A 310 -3.70 -19.64 4.73
C SER A 310 -4.94 -20.55 4.72
N PRO A 311 -4.78 -21.85 4.40
CA PRO A 311 -5.83 -22.82 4.59
C PRO A 311 -6.41 -22.80 6.01
N GLU A 312 -7.70 -23.14 6.14
CA GLU A 312 -8.45 -23.07 7.39
C GLU A 312 -7.75 -23.82 8.56
N LYS A 313 -7.02 -24.89 8.26
CA LYS A 313 -6.24 -25.65 9.24
C LYS A 313 -5.22 -24.84 10.04
N PHE A 314 -4.78 -23.69 9.53
CA PHE A 314 -3.86 -22.79 10.23
C PHE A 314 -4.55 -21.87 11.24
N GLY A 315 -5.88 -21.83 11.27
CA GLY A 315 -6.65 -20.98 12.18
C GLY A 315 -6.57 -19.50 11.81
N VAL A 316 -6.65 -18.62 12.82
CA VAL A 316 -6.70 -17.16 12.69
C VAL A 316 -5.69 -16.53 13.64
N PRO A 317 -4.83 -15.61 13.21
CA PRO A 317 -4.69 -15.02 11.87
C PRO A 317 -4.13 -15.94 10.80
N GLY A 318 -3.60 -17.12 11.14
CA GLY A 318 -3.26 -18.19 10.21
C GLY A 318 -1.79 -18.23 9.81
N ALA A 319 -1.53 -18.63 8.56
CA ALA A 319 -0.18 -18.82 8.06
C ALA A 319 0.57 -17.49 7.89
N GLU A 320 1.81 -17.45 8.33
CA GLU A 320 2.72 -16.31 8.19
C GLU A 320 3.98 -16.72 7.42
N TYR A 321 4.32 -15.97 6.39
CA TYR A 321 5.69 -15.97 5.87
C TYR A 321 6.58 -15.18 6.83
N PHE A 322 7.84 -15.58 7.04
CA PHE A 322 8.71 -14.97 8.06
C PHE A 322 9.01 -13.49 7.86
N ALA A 323 8.80 -12.96 6.66
CA ALA A 323 8.99 -11.56 6.33
C ALA A 323 7.73 -11.00 5.67
N GLY A 324 7.48 -9.73 5.86
CA GLY A 324 6.39 -9.01 5.21
C GLY A 324 5.36 -8.45 6.18
N THR A 325 4.67 -7.42 5.75
CA THR A 325 3.48 -6.90 6.42
C THR A 325 2.27 -7.71 5.96
N HIS A 326 1.73 -8.54 6.84
CA HIS A 326 0.67 -9.49 6.48
C HIS A 326 -0.64 -8.78 6.17
N ILE A 327 -1.23 -9.10 5.01
CA ILE A 327 -2.54 -8.63 4.57
C ILE A 327 -3.33 -9.78 3.96
N ASN A 328 -3.81 -10.69 4.77
CA ASN A 328 -4.65 -11.79 4.30
C ASN A 328 -6.13 -11.56 4.67
N ARG A 329 -7.03 -12.46 4.27
CA ARG A 329 -8.47 -12.38 4.57
C ARG A 329 -8.81 -12.38 6.06
N ASN A 330 -7.85 -12.75 6.92
CA ASN A 330 -8.02 -12.86 8.36
C ASN A 330 -7.48 -11.65 9.13
N VAL A 331 -6.97 -10.60 8.47
CA VAL A 331 -6.63 -9.36 9.19
C VAL A 331 -7.90 -8.71 9.74
N THR A 332 -7.82 -8.16 10.93
CA THR A 332 -8.99 -7.58 11.62
C THR A 332 -9.64 -6.44 10.84
N CYS A 333 -8.84 -5.63 10.15
CA CYS A 333 -9.28 -4.46 9.41
C CYS A 333 -9.44 -4.71 7.89
N HIS A 334 -9.59 -5.98 7.46
CA HIS A 334 -9.58 -6.35 6.04
C HIS A 334 -10.45 -5.45 5.16
N ASP A 335 -11.72 -5.27 5.51
CA ASP A 335 -12.66 -4.53 4.68
C ASP A 335 -12.36 -3.02 4.65
N ASP A 336 -11.85 -2.46 5.73
CA ASP A 336 -11.53 -1.04 5.86
C ASP A 336 -10.13 -0.71 5.29
N ALA A 337 -9.21 -1.70 5.19
CA ALA A 337 -7.89 -1.53 4.58
C ALA A 337 -7.97 -1.11 3.09
N VAL A 338 -9.10 -1.35 2.43
CA VAL A 338 -9.40 -0.87 1.07
C VAL A 338 -9.16 0.65 0.94
N ALA A 339 -9.38 1.43 1.98
CA ALA A 339 -9.15 2.88 1.96
C ALA A 339 -7.68 3.22 1.69
N PHE A 340 -6.74 2.50 2.32
CA PHE A 340 -5.31 2.65 2.06
C PHE A 340 -4.91 2.14 0.67
N ILE A 341 -5.42 0.98 0.24
CA ILE A 341 -5.15 0.46 -1.10
C ILE A 341 -5.66 1.44 -2.18
N ASN A 342 -6.81 2.07 -1.98
CA ASN A 342 -7.33 3.10 -2.88
C ASN A 342 -6.45 4.36 -2.90
N TYR A 343 -5.84 4.74 -1.77
CA TYR A 343 -4.83 5.78 -1.73
C TYR A 343 -3.62 5.43 -2.60
N LEU A 344 -3.06 4.22 -2.44
CA LEU A 344 -1.94 3.74 -3.25
C LEU A 344 -2.30 3.74 -4.75
N TRP A 345 -3.49 3.26 -5.09
CA TRP A 345 -4.00 3.23 -6.46
C TRP A 345 -4.06 4.62 -7.11
N ARG A 346 -4.58 5.62 -6.38
CA ARG A 346 -4.62 7.02 -6.87
C ARG A 346 -3.23 7.59 -7.11
N CYS A 347 -2.32 7.41 -6.16
CA CYS A 347 -0.94 7.86 -6.30
C CYS A 347 -0.26 7.20 -7.50
N GLN A 348 -0.39 5.87 -7.63
CA GLN A 348 0.18 5.12 -8.75
C GLN A 348 -0.37 5.59 -10.11
N ALA A 349 -1.68 5.82 -10.22
CA ALA A 349 -2.29 6.29 -11.45
C ALA A 349 -1.71 7.63 -11.93
N MET A 350 -1.58 8.58 -11.00
CA MET A 350 -0.99 9.88 -11.30
C MET A 350 0.50 9.78 -11.64
N LEU A 351 1.24 8.91 -10.97
CA LEU A 351 2.69 8.73 -11.17
C LEU A 351 3.02 7.87 -12.39
N GLN A 352 2.11 7.03 -12.85
CA GLN A 352 2.25 6.27 -14.11
C GLN A 352 1.88 7.09 -15.34
N ARG A 353 1.13 8.19 -15.15
CA ARG A 353 0.66 9.03 -16.24
C ARG A 353 1.70 10.09 -16.62
N GLY A 354 1.69 10.52 -17.89
CA GLY A 354 2.59 11.52 -18.45
C GLY A 354 4.06 11.06 -18.46
N GLU A 355 4.95 12.02 -18.58
CA GLU A 355 6.38 11.81 -18.61
C GLU A 355 7.04 12.29 -17.31
N TYR A 356 8.09 11.62 -16.90
CA TYR A 356 8.96 12.11 -15.83
C TYR A 356 9.76 13.33 -16.31
N VAL A 357 9.80 14.37 -15.51
CA VAL A 357 10.63 15.56 -15.74
C VAL A 357 11.80 15.52 -14.76
N ASP A 358 13.03 15.50 -15.28
CA ASP A 358 14.25 15.56 -14.46
C ASP A 358 14.49 17.00 -14.01
N ASP A 359 14.24 17.27 -12.75
CA ASP A 359 14.54 18.54 -12.09
C ASP A 359 15.94 18.55 -11.47
N GLY A 360 16.75 17.53 -11.77
CA GLY A 360 18.12 17.37 -11.26
C GLY A 360 18.16 17.01 -9.78
N GLU A 361 17.14 16.28 -9.29
CA GLU A 361 17.05 15.90 -7.89
C GLU A 361 18.07 14.85 -7.47
N PHE A 362 18.50 13.96 -8.38
CA PHE A 362 19.55 12.98 -8.08
C PHE A 362 20.94 13.53 -8.33
N VAL A 363 21.84 13.34 -7.35
CA VAL A 363 23.24 13.73 -7.45
C VAL A 363 24.02 12.54 -8.01
N ASN A 364 24.90 12.82 -9.00
CA ASN A 364 25.87 11.91 -9.62
C ASN A 364 25.79 10.44 -9.16
N VAL A 365 25.11 9.64 -9.96
CA VAL A 365 25.13 8.19 -9.83
C VAL A 365 26.52 7.74 -10.29
N SER A 366 27.45 7.56 -9.34
CA SER A 366 28.75 6.98 -9.64
C SER A 366 28.55 5.60 -10.22
N THR A 367 29.10 5.35 -11.42
CA THR A 367 29.15 4.04 -12.04
C THR A 367 30.07 3.07 -11.29
N ASN A 368 30.93 3.58 -10.42
CA ASN A 368 31.76 2.77 -9.53
C ASN A 368 30.99 2.46 -8.27
N TYR A 369 30.26 1.37 -8.31
CA TYR A 369 29.33 0.97 -7.27
C TYR A 369 30.05 0.53 -5.98
N HIS A 370 30.18 1.43 -5.05
CA HIS A 370 30.28 1.12 -3.63
C HIS A 370 28.89 1.32 -3.01
N GLY A 371 27.99 0.43 -3.27
CA GLY A 371 26.64 0.13 -2.77
C GLY A 371 25.73 1.21 -2.17
N TRP A 372 26.24 2.34 -1.73
CA TRP A 372 25.56 3.23 -0.79
C TRP A 372 25.43 4.69 -1.26
N GLY A 373 25.67 4.99 -2.53
CA GLY A 373 25.93 6.33 -3.00
C GLY A 373 24.88 7.02 -3.87
N ARG A 374 23.60 6.63 -3.82
CA ARG A 374 22.57 7.25 -4.66
C ARG A 374 21.72 8.22 -3.84
N TYR A 375 22.21 9.46 -3.76
CA TYR A 375 21.60 10.51 -2.95
C TYR A 375 20.69 11.42 -3.79
N ARG A 376 19.67 11.96 -3.15
CA ARG A 376 18.91 13.09 -3.66
C ARG A 376 19.37 14.37 -2.96
N LYS A 377 19.34 15.50 -3.66
CA LYS A 377 19.66 16.83 -3.09
C LYS A 377 18.70 17.23 -1.98
N ASP A 378 17.45 16.76 -2.05
CA ASP A 378 16.37 17.07 -1.12
C ASP A 378 16.12 15.99 -0.05
N ASP A 379 17.04 15.03 0.14
CA ASP A 379 16.90 13.96 1.16
C ASP A 379 16.70 14.48 2.60
N ASN A 380 17.19 15.69 2.87
CA ASN A 380 17.04 16.35 4.18
C ASN A 380 16.08 17.54 4.12
N ALA A 381 15.41 17.78 3.00
CA ALA A 381 14.43 18.85 2.88
C ALA A 381 13.13 18.49 3.63
N GLN A 382 12.37 19.51 4.01
CA GLN A 382 11.05 19.35 4.61
C GLN A 382 10.09 18.66 3.65
N PHE A 383 10.20 18.97 2.35
CA PHE A 383 9.38 18.39 1.29
C PHE A 383 10.28 17.74 0.23
N THR A 384 9.91 16.53 -0.17
CA THR A 384 10.52 15.80 -1.28
C THR A 384 9.51 15.73 -2.42
N THR A 385 9.96 15.97 -3.66
CA THR A 385 9.04 16.08 -4.81
C THR A 385 9.45 15.19 -5.96
N ILE A 386 8.47 14.75 -6.77
CA ILE A 386 8.69 14.20 -8.11
C ILE A 386 7.78 14.88 -9.11
N HIS A 387 8.31 15.22 -10.28
CA HIS A 387 7.65 16.00 -11.33
C HIS A 387 7.20 15.10 -12.48
N ARG A 388 5.94 15.30 -12.89
CA ARG A 388 5.35 14.66 -14.08
C ARG A 388 4.74 15.73 -14.99
N ARG A 389 4.73 15.46 -16.31
CA ARG A 389 4.17 16.36 -17.33
C ARG A 389 3.39 15.59 -18.38
N GLU A 390 2.27 16.16 -18.83
CA GLU A 390 1.52 15.67 -19.98
C GLU A 390 0.93 16.87 -20.73
N GLY A 391 1.39 17.10 -21.95
CA GLY A 391 1.04 18.30 -22.71
C GLY A 391 1.43 19.59 -21.96
N ASP A 392 0.47 20.48 -21.74
CA ASP A 392 0.67 21.74 -21.03
C ASP A 392 0.39 21.65 -19.52
N ALA A 393 0.11 20.47 -18.99
CA ALA A 393 -0.10 20.26 -17.58
C ALA A 393 1.15 19.69 -16.91
N ASP A 394 1.52 20.26 -15.77
CA ASP A 394 2.53 19.74 -14.87
C ASP A 394 1.89 19.33 -13.55
N TRP A 395 2.39 18.26 -12.91
CA TRP A 395 2.04 17.98 -11.53
C TRP A 395 3.22 17.40 -10.76
N PHE A 396 3.21 17.68 -9.48
CA PHE A 396 4.22 17.26 -8.55
C PHE A 396 3.54 16.44 -7.44
N PHE A 397 4.04 15.24 -7.18
CA PHE A 397 3.77 14.59 -5.93
C PHE A 397 4.72 15.17 -4.89
N VAL A 398 4.18 15.62 -3.77
CA VAL A 398 4.93 16.25 -2.69
C VAL A 398 4.72 15.44 -1.42
N ALA A 399 5.79 14.85 -0.90
CA ALA A 399 5.81 14.16 0.39
C ALA A 399 6.53 15.03 1.41
N GLY A 400 5.94 15.23 2.57
CA GLY A 400 6.52 16.08 3.59
C GLY A 400 5.59 16.26 4.78
N GLU A 401 5.98 17.11 5.73
CA GLU A 401 5.15 17.40 6.89
C GLU A 401 5.37 18.81 7.41
N GLY A 402 4.33 19.32 8.08
CA GLY A 402 4.32 20.63 8.67
C GLY A 402 4.09 21.73 7.66
N LYS A 403 4.18 22.96 8.17
CA LYS A 403 3.98 24.18 7.40
C LYS A 403 5.31 24.65 6.80
N GLY A 404 5.31 24.85 5.47
CA GLY A 404 6.51 25.30 4.78
C GLY A 404 6.25 25.71 3.35
N GLU A 405 7.32 25.99 2.62
CA GLU A 405 7.28 26.39 1.21
C GLU A 405 8.11 25.40 0.37
N VAL A 406 7.60 25.09 -0.80
CA VAL A 406 8.32 24.30 -1.81
C VAL A 406 8.41 25.12 -3.12
N VAL A 407 9.57 25.08 -3.77
CA VAL A 407 9.78 25.72 -5.08
C VAL A 407 9.73 24.64 -6.16
N LEU A 408 8.73 24.73 -7.01
CA LEU A 408 8.43 23.75 -8.05
C LEU A 408 8.87 24.27 -9.42
N ASN A 409 9.46 23.41 -10.24
CA ASN A 409 9.98 23.76 -11.57
C ASN A 409 8.85 23.81 -12.62
N ALA A 410 7.84 24.60 -12.36
CA ALA A 410 6.74 24.90 -13.27
C ALA A 410 6.29 26.34 -13.10
N SER A 411 5.90 27.00 -14.20
CA SER A 411 5.39 28.37 -14.20
C SER A 411 3.90 28.39 -13.88
N SER A 412 3.49 29.26 -12.96
CA SER A 412 2.08 29.55 -12.71
C SER A 412 1.49 30.57 -13.68
N LYS A 413 2.29 31.15 -14.57
CA LYS A 413 1.82 32.16 -15.54
C LYS A 413 0.84 31.56 -16.56
N GLY A 414 -0.41 32.04 -16.57
CA GLY A 414 -1.45 31.52 -17.44
C GLY A 414 -1.98 30.11 -17.04
N ARG A 415 -1.73 29.70 -15.81
CA ARG A 415 -2.16 28.40 -15.29
C ARG A 415 -2.87 28.54 -13.94
N THR A 416 -3.80 27.63 -13.68
CA THR A 416 -4.30 27.38 -12.33
C THR A 416 -3.29 26.51 -11.58
N VAL A 417 -3.18 26.72 -10.27
CA VAL A 417 -2.39 25.87 -9.38
C VAL A 417 -3.34 25.32 -8.32
N GLU A 418 -3.45 23.99 -8.27
CA GLU A 418 -4.34 23.30 -7.34
C GLU A 418 -3.53 22.32 -6.47
N VAL A 419 -4.00 22.09 -5.24
CA VAL A 419 -3.50 21.05 -4.33
C VAL A 419 -4.57 19.97 -4.24
N TRP A 420 -4.20 18.73 -4.60
CA TRP A 420 -5.09 17.57 -4.58
C TRP A 420 -4.66 16.63 -3.47
N ASN A 421 -5.59 16.26 -2.61
CA ASN A 421 -5.34 15.33 -1.51
C ASN A 421 -5.69 13.90 -1.92
N PRO A 422 -4.72 12.97 -1.99
CA PRO A 422 -4.98 11.60 -2.43
C PRO A 422 -5.68 10.72 -1.39
N VAL A 423 -5.76 11.15 -0.12
CA VAL A 423 -6.50 10.43 0.92
C VAL A 423 -8.00 10.73 0.80
N THR A 424 -8.37 12.01 0.76
CA THR A 424 -9.78 12.46 0.80
C THR A 424 -10.41 12.65 -0.56
N VAL A 425 -9.63 12.52 -1.66
CA VAL A 425 -10.06 12.88 -3.03
C VAL A 425 -10.53 14.33 -3.12
N GLY A 426 -9.94 15.19 -2.29
CA GLY A 426 -10.22 16.61 -2.26
C GLY A 426 -9.29 17.40 -3.18
N ARG A 427 -9.77 18.54 -3.68
CA ARG A 427 -8.91 19.52 -4.37
C ARG A 427 -9.25 20.93 -3.91
N VAL A 428 -8.22 21.75 -3.79
CA VAL A 428 -8.34 23.16 -3.43
C VAL A 428 -7.41 24.00 -4.30
N GLY A 429 -7.84 25.20 -4.67
CA GLY A 429 -6.95 26.16 -5.32
C GLY A 429 -5.81 26.53 -4.37
N CYS A 430 -4.58 26.57 -4.89
CA CYS A 430 -3.42 26.97 -4.09
C CYS A 430 -3.55 28.46 -3.72
N PRO A 431 -3.60 28.82 -2.44
CA PRO A 431 -3.65 30.22 -2.05
C PRO A 431 -2.30 30.87 -2.35
N GLN A 432 -2.31 31.88 -3.28
CA GLN A 432 -1.17 32.74 -3.58
C GLN A 432 0.11 32.00 -4.05
N PRO A 433 0.05 31.26 -5.18
CA PRO A 433 1.29 30.74 -5.75
C PRO A 433 2.15 31.93 -6.21
N ALA A 434 3.39 32.01 -5.72
CA ALA A 434 4.30 33.08 -6.03
C ALA A 434 5.24 32.70 -7.17
N ALA A 435 5.11 33.39 -8.32
CA ALA A 435 6.05 33.22 -9.43
C ALA A 435 7.45 33.68 -9.03
N CYS A 436 8.47 32.85 -9.31
CA CYS A 436 9.86 33.16 -9.16
C CYS A 436 10.47 33.75 -10.45
N ALA A 437 11.57 34.46 -10.34
CA ALA A 437 12.23 35.12 -11.48
C ALA A 437 12.78 34.12 -12.53
N ASP A 438 13.06 32.88 -12.11
CA ASP A 438 13.57 31.79 -12.97
C ASP A 438 12.47 30.94 -13.63
N GLY A 439 11.25 31.41 -13.62
CA GLY A 439 10.10 30.71 -14.22
C GLY A 439 9.50 29.59 -13.34
N LYS A 440 10.02 29.40 -12.12
CA LYS A 440 9.48 28.46 -11.15
C LYS A 440 8.32 29.08 -10.35
N THR A 441 7.67 28.28 -9.58
CA THR A 441 6.60 28.71 -8.67
C THR A 441 6.84 28.24 -7.26
N ARG A 442 6.72 29.16 -6.31
CA ARG A 442 6.74 28.88 -4.88
C ARG A 442 5.31 28.61 -4.40
N VAL A 443 5.15 27.51 -3.69
CA VAL A 443 3.86 27.04 -3.15
C VAL A 443 4.00 26.85 -1.65
N SER A 444 3.08 27.43 -0.87
CA SER A 444 3.00 27.21 0.58
C SER A 444 2.09 26.01 0.85
N LEU A 445 2.59 25.07 1.62
CA LEU A 445 1.88 23.85 2.03
C LEU A 445 1.80 23.78 3.56
N ASP A 446 0.77 23.11 4.04
CA ASP A 446 0.60 22.76 5.45
C ASP A 446 0.08 21.32 5.48
N LEU A 447 1.01 20.37 5.53
CA LEU A 447 0.73 18.94 5.48
C LEU A 447 0.79 18.35 6.89
N PRO A 448 -0.22 17.60 7.34
CA PRO A 448 -0.13 16.78 8.55
C PRO A 448 1.09 15.87 8.55
N VAL A 449 1.47 15.38 9.73
CA VAL A 449 2.56 14.41 9.87
C VAL A 449 2.27 13.16 9.04
N GLY A 450 3.23 12.79 8.20
CA GLY A 450 3.10 11.62 7.33
C GLY A 450 2.12 11.81 6.18
N ASP A 451 1.83 13.05 5.76
CA ASP A 451 0.93 13.33 4.64
C ASP A 451 1.66 13.66 3.34
N SER A 452 0.89 13.73 2.27
CA SER A 452 1.35 14.04 0.92
C SER A 452 0.24 14.69 0.10
N ALA A 453 0.61 15.38 -0.97
CA ALA A 453 -0.34 16.00 -1.88
C ALA A 453 0.21 16.01 -3.31
N PHE A 454 -0.70 16.14 -4.27
CA PHE A 454 -0.33 16.56 -5.63
C PHE A 454 -0.51 18.05 -5.77
N VAL A 455 0.51 18.74 -6.30
CA VAL A 455 0.40 20.13 -6.75
C VAL A 455 0.31 20.13 -8.26
N VAL A 456 -0.84 20.55 -8.79
CA VAL A 456 -1.19 20.45 -10.21
C VAL A 456 -1.24 21.83 -10.84
N PHE A 457 -0.50 22.00 -11.94
CA PHE A 457 -0.47 23.18 -12.78
C PHE A 457 -1.20 22.87 -14.09
N ALA A 458 -2.25 23.59 -14.38
CA ALA A 458 -3.04 23.33 -15.57
C ALA A 458 -3.40 24.62 -16.31
N PRO A 459 -3.51 24.61 -17.64
CA PRO A 459 -3.90 25.80 -18.41
C PRO A 459 -5.24 26.38 -17.94
N ILE A 460 -5.35 27.69 -17.90
CA ILE A 460 -6.62 28.39 -17.63
C ILE A 460 -7.52 28.22 -18.86
N GLU A 461 -8.67 27.59 -18.71
CA GLU A 461 -9.64 27.37 -19.77
C GLU A 461 -10.52 28.59 -19.99
N GLY A 462 -10.51 29.12 -21.22
CA GLY A 462 -11.51 30.08 -21.72
C GLY A 462 -11.44 31.51 -21.15
N ASN A 463 -12.24 32.42 -21.72
CA ASN A 463 -12.47 33.78 -21.24
C ASN A 463 -13.36 33.83 -19.96
N GLY A 464 -13.54 32.72 -19.26
CA GLY A 464 -14.12 32.77 -17.96
C GLY A 464 -13.13 33.47 -17.04
N GLU A 465 -13.45 34.59 -16.50
CA GLU A 465 -12.88 35.18 -15.32
C GLU A 465 -13.04 34.11 -14.20
N TRP A 466 -12.16 33.14 -14.19
CA TRP A 466 -11.81 32.44 -12.96
C TRP A 466 -11.26 33.56 -12.09
N GLY A 467 -12.09 34.02 -11.18
CA GLY A 467 -11.72 35.10 -10.32
C GLY A 467 -10.31 34.84 -9.83
N THR A 468 -9.35 35.57 -10.42
CA THR A 468 -8.23 36.05 -9.63
C THR A 468 -8.92 36.76 -8.48
N GLY A 469 -9.40 35.97 -7.53
CA GLY A 469 -9.87 36.51 -6.30
C GLY A 469 -8.68 37.30 -5.79
N ASN A 470 -8.67 38.62 -6.08
CA ASN A 470 -8.11 39.59 -5.19
C ASN A 470 -8.81 39.36 -3.84
N GLY A 471 -8.78 38.12 -3.37
CA GLY A 471 -9.21 37.70 -2.07
C GLY A 471 -8.36 38.47 -1.12
N ARG A 472 -8.89 39.59 -0.64
CA ARG A 472 -8.52 40.06 0.68
C ARG A 472 -8.37 38.81 1.52
N PRO A 473 -7.27 38.66 2.27
CA PRO A 473 -7.11 37.54 3.17
C PRO A 473 -8.41 37.48 3.99
N VAL A 474 -9.25 36.50 3.69
CA VAL A 474 -10.37 36.21 4.56
C VAL A 474 -9.69 35.86 5.85
N LEU A 475 -9.79 36.72 6.82
CA LEU A 475 -9.39 36.43 8.21
C LEU A 475 -10.16 35.16 8.55
N LYS A 476 -9.49 34.00 8.38
CA LYS A 476 -10.05 32.71 8.74
C LYS A 476 -10.28 32.80 10.25
N LYS A 477 -11.52 32.97 10.67
CA LYS A 477 -11.85 32.71 12.05
C LYS A 477 -11.30 31.32 12.36
N PRO A 478 -10.62 31.13 13.48
CA PRO A 478 -10.17 29.79 13.86
C PRO A 478 -11.40 28.87 13.80
N PRO A 479 -11.23 27.62 13.35
CA PRO A 479 -12.33 26.68 13.24
C PRO A 479 -12.99 26.53 14.60
N GLN A 480 -14.31 26.62 14.66
CA GLN A 480 -15.05 26.35 15.89
C GLN A 480 -15.00 24.83 16.15
N GLN A 481 -14.74 24.44 17.37
CA GLN A 481 -14.72 23.06 17.81
C GLN A 481 -15.82 22.80 18.83
N ILE A 482 -16.61 21.76 18.59
CA ILE A 482 -17.69 21.33 19.50
C ILE A 482 -17.30 19.93 20.00
N PRO A 483 -16.98 19.78 21.28
CA PRO A 483 -16.63 18.47 21.82
C PRO A 483 -17.85 17.56 21.89
N VAL A 484 -17.66 16.27 21.64
CA VAL A 484 -18.63 15.23 21.98
C VAL A 484 -18.46 14.92 23.48
N THR A 485 -19.35 15.38 24.29
CA THR A 485 -19.21 15.35 25.77
C THR A 485 -20.03 14.24 26.44
N ASN A 486 -20.89 13.55 25.71
CA ASN A 486 -21.67 12.45 26.25
C ASN A 486 -20.80 11.21 26.46
N ALA A 487 -21.17 10.40 27.45
CA ALA A 487 -20.52 9.10 27.66
C ALA A 487 -20.66 8.21 26.44
N TRP A 488 -19.59 7.52 26.13
CA TRP A 488 -19.54 6.57 25.02
C TRP A 488 -20.00 5.19 25.46
N GLN A 489 -20.95 4.62 24.73
CA GLN A 489 -21.28 3.20 24.84
C GLN A 489 -20.37 2.43 23.89
N VAL A 490 -19.63 1.46 24.43
CA VAL A 490 -18.64 0.71 23.64
C VAL A 490 -18.95 -0.77 23.70
N SER A 491 -19.21 -1.37 22.55
CA SER A 491 -19.39 -2.80 22.38
C SER A 491 -18.27 -3.40 21.53
N PHE A 492 -18.02 -4.70 21.68
CA PHE A 492 -16.87 -5.37 21.08
C PHE A 492 -17.31 -6.56 20.22
N ALA A 493 -16.65 -6.77 19.11
CA ALA A 493 -16.88 -7.91 18.21
C ALA A 493 -15.55 -8.46 17.68
N TYR A 494 -15.38 -9.77 17.77
CA TYR A 494 -14.30 -10.45 17.05
C TYR A 494 -14.64 -10.61 15.57
N HIS A 495 -13.60 -10.73 14.76
CA HIS A 495 -13.70 -11.03 13.33
C HIS A 495 -13.22 -12.44 13.00
N CYS A 496 -13.36 -12.83 11.73
CA CYS A 496 -12.71 -14.02 11.14
C CYS A 496 -13.10 -15.34 11.81
N GLY A 497 -14.36 -15.49 12.24
CA GLY A 497 -14.88 -16.76 12.76
C GLY A 497 -14.34 -17.18 14.13
N ILE A 498 -13.77 -16.27 14.90
CA ILE A 498 -13.39 -16.54 16.29
C ILE A 498 -14.65 -16.83 17.10
N SER A 499 -14.65 -18.00 17.77
CA SER A 499 -15.77 -18.48 18.58
C SER A 499 -15.76 -18.00 20.04
N ALA A 500 -14.66 -17.36 20.47
CA ALA A 500 -14.57 -16.81 21.83
C ALA A 500 -15.60 -15.69 22.03
N ALA A 501 -16.14 -15.57 23.23
CA ALA A 501 -17.01 -14.45 23.59
C ALA A 501 -16.20 -13.14 23.62
N PRO A 502 -16.68 -12.07 22.98
CA PRO A 502 -16.02 -10.78 23.05
C PRO A 502 -16.13 -10.19 24.47
N PRO A 503 -15.30 -9.17 24.81
CA PRO A 503 -15.46 -8.44 26.07
C PRO A 503 -16.87 -7.89 26.24
N ALA A 504 -17.33 -7.82 27.49
CA ALA A 504 -18.63 -7.19 27.80
C ALA A 504 -18.63 -5.71 27.41
N PRO A 505 -19.78 -5.17 26.97
CA PRO A 505 -19.91 -3.75 26.68
C PRO A 505 -19.56 -2.88 27.91
N VAL A 506 -18.95 -1.73 27.65
CA VAL A 506 -18.55 -0.77 28.70
C VAL A 506 -19.06 0.63 28.39
N THR A 507 -19.28 1.41 29.41
CA THR A 507 -19.58 2.86 29.31
C THR A 507 -18.30 3.63 29.66
N MET A 508 -17.85 4.50 28.77
CA MET A 508 -16.66 5.33 28.96
C MET A 508 -17.06 6.82 29.04
N GLU A 509 -16.91 7.42 30.21
CA GLU A 509 -17.07 8.87 30.39
C GLU A 509 -15.91 9.64 29.68
N THR A 510 -14.74 9.03 29.63
CA THR A 510 -13.55 9.56 28.96
C THR A 510 -12.94 8.44 28.13
N LEU A 511 -12.63 8.75 26.88
CA LEU A 511 -11.93 7.83 25.99
C LEU A 511 -10.52 7.57 26.51
N ARG A 512 -10.08 6.31 26.44
CA ARG A 512 -8.77 5.89 26.94
C ARG A 512 -8.30 4.59 26.32
N ASP A 513 -7.02 4.34 26.47
CA ASP A 513 -6.39 3.09 26.05
C ASP A 513 -6.95 1.88 26.83
N TRP A 514 -7.38 0.85 26.10
CA TRP A 514 -7.93 -0.37 26.69
C TRP A 514 -6.90 -1.19 27.44
N THR A 515 -5.62 -1.08 27.08
CA THR A 515 -4.54 -1.84 27.75
C THR A 515 -4.30 -1.37 29.16
N SER A 516 -4.68 -0.11 29.46
CA SER A 516 -4.61 0.52 30.79
C SER A 516 -5.97 0.66 31.48
N TYR A 517 -7.07 0.25 30.83
CA TYR A 517 -8.41 0.32 31.41
C TYR A 517 -8.51 -0.60 32.62
N GLY A 518 -8.73 0.00 33.79
CA GLY A 518 -8.77 -0.71 35.09
C GLY A 518 -7.77 -0.19 36.11
N GLU A 519 -6.90 0.76 35.76
CA GLU A 519 -5.94 1.36 36.69
C GLU A 519 -6.58 2.19 37.81
N ASP A 520 -7.89 2.49 37.75
CA ASP A 520 -8.67 3.12 38.81
C ASP A 520 -9.00 2.17 40.00
N GLY A 521 -8.13 1.19 40.23
CA GLY A 521 -8.28 0.23 41.34
C GLY A 521 -9.14 -1.00 40.99
N LYS A 522 -9.65 -1.12 39.75
CA LYS A 522 -10.29 -2.32 39.24
C LYS A 522 -9.42 -2.88 38.12
N ALA A 523 -9.03 -4.14 38.21
CA ALA A 523 -8.29 -4.80 37.14
C ALA A 523 -9.08 -4.70 35.82
N ALA A 524 -8.42 -4.31 34.73
CA ALA A 524 -8.96 -4.52 33.39
C ALA A 524 -9.30 -5.99 33.25
N SER A 525 -10.45 -6.33 32.67
CA SER A 525 -10.65 -7.72 32.30
C SER A 525 -9.54 -8.13 31.35
N THR A 526 -9.00 -9.32 31.54
CA THR A 526 -7.94 -9.87 30.66
C THR A 526 -8.41 -9.88 29.22
N GLU A 527 -9.71 -10.09 28.99
CA GLU A 527 -10.35 -10.11 27.68
C GLU A 527 -10.25 -8.73 26.98
N LEU A 528 -10.52 -7.65 27.69
CA LEU A 528 -10.45 -6.30 27.13
C LEU A 528 -9.02 -5.85 26.88
N ARG A 529 -8.12 -6.14 27.83
CA ARG A 529 -6.71 -5.74 27.73
C ARG A 529 -6.01 -6.31 26.48
N TYR A 530 -6.35 -7.54 26.09
CA TYR A 530 -5.78 -8.24 24.96
C TYR A 530 -6.76 -8.37 23.78
N PHE A 531 -7.78 -7.53 23.74
CA PHE A 531 -8.77 -7.58 22.67
C PHE A 531 -8.17 -7.18 21.31
N ALA A 532 -8.51 -7.95 20.27
CA ALA A 532 -8.26 -7.61 18.87
C ALA A 532 -9.53 -7.83 18.06
N GLY A 533 -9.99 -6.80 17.38
CA GLY A 533 -11.25 -6.82 16.64
C GLY A 533 -11.82 -5.41 16.53
N THR A 534 -13.13 -5.32 16.33
CA THR A 534 -13.83 -4.04 16.23
C THR A 534 -14.54 -3.66 17.53
N ALA A 535 -14.27 -2.46 18.01
CA ALA A 535 -15.04 -1.81 19.05
C ALA A 535 -15.93 -0.73 18.44
N THR A 536 -17.23 -0.84 18.67
CA THR A 536 -18.21 0.14 18.22
C THR A 536 -18.49 1.12 19.34
N TYR A 537 -18.09 2.37 19.14
CA TYR A 537 -18.32 3.50 20.01
C TYR A 537 -19.56 4.24 19.55
N SER A 538 -20.56 4.39 20.42
CA SER A 538 -21.79 5.14 20.14
C SER A 538 -21.98 6.28 21.14
N ALA A 539 -22.28 7.47 20.62
CA ALA A 539 -22.62 8.65 21.41
C ALA A 539 -23.58 9.57 20.67
N THR A 540 -24.21 10.50 21.37
CA THR A 540 -25.01 11.55 20.74
C THR A 540 -24.31 12.88 20.78
N LEU A 541 -24.49 13.69 19.76
CA LEU A 541 -24.02 15.06 19.65
C LEU A 541 -25.24 15.97 19.44
N ALA A 542 -25.52 16.85 20.41
CA ALA A 542 -26.53 17.88 20.24
C ALA A 542 -25.91 19.14 19.64
N PHE A 543 -26.49 19.67 18.57
CA PHE A 543 -26.08 20.98 18.07
C PHE A 543 -26.54 22.09 19.06
N PRO A 544 -25.64 23.05 19.37
CA PRO A 544 -26.07 24.24 20.08
C PRO A 544 -27.17 24.99 19.32
N ASN A 545 -28.13 25.58 20.06
CA ASN A 545 -29.24 26.37 19.46
C ASN A 545 -28.77 27.55 18.60
N SER A 546 -27.48 27.90 18.65
CA SER A 546 -26.85 28.93 17.80
C SER A 546 -26.54 28.43 16.38
N PHE A 547 -26.66 27.15 16.10
CA PHE A 547 -26.47 26.60 14.78
C PHE A 547 -27.78 26.69 13.99
N THR A 548 -27.83 27.65 13.10
CA THR A 548 -28.99 27.86 12.21
C THR A 548 -28.87 26.98 10.97
N PRO A 549 -29.99 26.67 10.27
CA PRO A 549 -29.96 26.01 8.99
C PRO A 549 -28.98 26.64 8.00
N LEU A 550 -28.84 27.96 8.05
CA LEU A 550 -27.91 28.70 7.20
C LEU A 550 -26.44 28.30 7.44
N LEU A 551 -26.06 28.06 8.69
CA LEU A 551 -24.72 27.59 9.04
C LEU A 551 -24.45 26.16 8.54
N LEU A 552 -25.44 25.25 8.61
CA LEU A 552 -25.33 23.91 8.07
C LEU A 552 -25.09 23.93 6.54
N HIS A 553 -25.71 24.86 5.82
CA HIS A 553 -25.53 25.00 4.38
C HIS A 553 -24.26 25.76 3.98
N SER A 554 -23.73 26.65 4.83
CA SER A 554 -22.60 27.51 4.53
C SER A 554 -21.26 27.07 5.13
N SER A 555 -21.22 25.93 5.83
CA SER A 555 -20.04 25.40 6.49
C SER A 555 -19.74 23.98 6.06
N THR A 556 -18.50 23.54 6.24
CA THR A 556 -18.08 22.13 6.20
C THR A 556 -17.83 21.66 7.62
N PHE A 557 -18.20 20.41 7.87
CA PHE A 557 -18.12 19.79 9.18
C PHE A 557 -17.26 18.55 9.10
N THR A 558 -16.21 18.48 9.91
CA THR A 558 -15.40 17.28 10.04
C THR A 558 -15.48 16.77 11.47
N LEU A 559 -15.61 15.46 11.63
CA LEU A 559 -15.47 14.80 12.91
C LEU A 559 -14.01 14.45 13.11
N SER A 560 -13.34 15.13 14.03
CA SER A 560 -11.99 14.82 14.46
C SER A 560 -12.05 13.78 15.56
N LEU A 561 -11.36 12.66 15.39
CA LEU A 561 -11.33 11.55 16.35
C LEU A 561 -10.31 11.79 17.47
N GLY A 562 -9.49 12.86 17.35
CA GLY A 562 -8.39 13.12 18.26
C GLY A 562 -7.22 12.16 18.02
N GLU A 563 -6.74 11.55 19.08
CA GLU A 563 -5.62 10.60 18.99
C GLU A 563 -6.13 9.18 18.73
N VAL A 564 -5.60 8.55 17.69
CA VAL A 564 -5.83 7.15 17.33
C VAL A 564 -4.45 6.47 17.25
N PRO A 565 -4.02 5.78 18.30
CA PRO A 565 -2.64 5.31 18.43
C PRO A 565 -2.31 4.11 17.53
N THR A 566 -3.30 3.26 17.27
CA THR A 566 -3.21 2.07 16.42
C THR A 566 -4.54 1.86 15.69
N GLY A 567 -4.57 0.99 14.70
CA GLY A 567 -5.80 0.64 14.00
C GLY A 567 -6.32 1.73 13.06
N LEU A 568 -7.60 1.63 12.78
CA LEU A 568 -8.36 2.56 11.94
C LEU A 568 -9.80 2.65 12.43
N ALA A 569 -10.55 3.62 11.93
CA ALA A 569 -11.90 3.87 12.37
C ALA A 569 -12.85 4.12 11.19
N HIS A 570 -13.97 3.42 11.15
CA HIS A 570 -15.05 3.66 10.19
C HIS A 570 -16.14 4.51 10.87
N VAL A 571 -16.44 5.66 10.29
CA VAL A 571 -17.30 6.68 10.90
C VAL A 571 -18.68 6.67 10.27
N PHE A 572 -19.71 6.65 11.11
CA PHE A 572 -21.10 6.81 10.71
C PHE A 572 -21.75 7.94 11.52
N VAL A 573 -22.57 8.73 10.87
CA VAL A 573 -23.38 9.77 11.54
C VAL A 573 -24.82 9.63 11.08
N ASN A 574 -25.77 9.46 12.01
CA ASN A 574 -27.17 9.23 11.72
C ASN A 574 -27.39 8.02 10.77
N GLY A 575 -26.52 7.00 10.86
CA GLY A 575 -26.55 5.83 9.99
C GLY A 575 -25.98 6.05 8.58
N VAL A 576 -25.51 7.25 8.26
CA VAL A 576 -24.84 7.56 6.99
C VAL A 576 -23.36 7.22 7.11
N ASP A 577 -22.84 6.47 6.15
CA ASP A 577 -21.41 6.15 6.04
C ASP A 577 -20.61 7.41 5.67
N CYS A 578 -19.70 7.81 6.56
CA CYS A 578 -18.80 8.97 6.40
C CYS A 578 -17.37 8.56 6.07
N GLY A 579 -17.13 7.28 5.81
CA GLY A 579 -15.85 6.74 5.35
C GLY A 579 -14.91 6.29 6.46
N VAL A 580 -13.79 5.74 6.01
CA VAL A 580 -12.74 5.17 6.86
C VAL A 580 -11.65 6.19 7.11
N VAL A 581 -11.37 6.43 8.38
CA VAL A 581 -10.27 7.26 8.88
C VAL A 581 -9.12 6.33 9.30
N TRP A 582 -8.03 6.37 8.57
CA TRP A 582 -6.93 5.41 8.70
C TRP A 582 -5.54 6.06 8.84
N CYS A 583 -5.47 7.39 8.77
CA CYS A 583 -4.24 8.16 8.97
C CYS A 583 -4.55 9.57 9.49
N ALA A 584 -3.54 10.29 9.96
CA ALA A 584 -3.66 11.70 10.31
C ALA A 584 -4.21 12.53 9.11
N PRO A 585 -5.00 13.59 9.40
CA PRO A 585 -5.29 14.20 10.71
C PRO A 585 -6.40 13.53 11.52
N TRP A 586 -6.77 12.28 11.24
CA TRP A 586 -7.84 11.52 11.92
C TRP A 586 -9.20 12.24 11.89
N GLU A 587 -9.59 12.69 10.71
CA GLU A 587 -10.82 13.45 10.47
C GLU A 587 -11.69 12.79 9.38
N ALA A 588 -13.01 12.74 9.60
CA ALA A 588 -14.01 12.36 8.61
C ALA A 588 -14.86 13.56 8.22
N ASP A 589 -15.20 13.73 6.94
CA ASP A 589 -16.20 14.70 6.49
C ASP A 589 -17.60 14.17 6.82
N VAL A 590 -18.30 14.86 7.69
CA VAL A 590 -19.65 14.50 8.14
C VAL A 590 -20.71 15.50 7.69
N THR A 591 -20.33 16.42 6.78
CA THR A 591 -21.16 17.56 6.36
C THR A 591 -22.55 17.13 5.87
N SER A 592 -22.60 16.08 5.04
CA SER A 592 -23.86 15.60 4.44
C SER A 592 -24.72 14.75 5.38
N ALA A 593 -24.13 14.23 6.46
CA ALA A 593 -24.77 13.32 7.39
C ALA A 593 -25.40 14.02 8.60
N LEU A 594 -25.02 15.28 8.85
CA LEU A 594 -25.51 16.06 9.99
C LEU A 594 -26.91 16.62 9.75
N ARG A 595 -27.69 16.67 10.83
CA ARG A 595 -29.04 17.25 10.88
C ARG A 595 -29.20 18.21 12.07
N GLU A 596 -30.24 19.02 12.07
CA GLU A 596 -30.59 19.84 13.23
C GLU A 596 -30.95 18.98 14.44
N GLY A 597 -30.61 19.46 15.65
CA GLY A 597 -30.89 18.77 16.89
C GLY A 597 -29.87 17.70 17.25
N GLU A 598 -30.35 16.56 17.68
CA GLU A 598 -29.50 15.44 18.06
C GLU A 598 -29.01 14.65 16.87
N ASN A 599 -27.72 14.34 16.88
CA ASN A 599 -27.05 13.50 15.90
C ASN A 599 -26.44 12.29 16.59
N GLU A 600 -26.70 11.13 16.06
CA GLU A 600 -26.10 9.87 16.50
C GLU A 600 -24.75 9.71 15.82
N ILE A 601 -23.71 9.48 16.61
CA ILE A 601 -22.35 9.21 16.14
C ILE A 601 -22.02 7.76 16.45
N GLU A 602 -21.61 6.99 15.43
CA GLU A 602 -21.07 5.65 15.57
C GLU A 602 -19.68 5.61 14.96
N ILE A 603 -18.70 5.13 15.74
CA ILE A 603 -17.31 4.96 15.30
C ILE A 603 -16.93 3.50 15.53
N ARG A 604 -16.69 2.76 14.45
CA ARG A 604 -16.21 1.38 14.48
C ARG A 604 -14.70 1.41 14.41
N TYR A 605 -14.05 1.33 15.56
CA TYR A 605 -12.60 1.27 15.67
C TYR A 605 -12.12 -0.18 15.62
N THR A 606 -11.16 -0.47 14.75
CA THR A 606 -10.59 -1.82 14.57
C THR A 606 -9.09 -1.77 14.80
N ASN A 607 -8.58 -2.55 15.76
CA ASN A 607 -7.15 -2.74 16.00
C ASN A 607 -6.64 -4.04 15.35
N ASN A 608 -5.31 -4.25 15.41
CA ASN A 608 -4.65 -5.44 14.85
C ASN A 608 -4.60 -6.63 15.85
N TRP A 609 -4.02 -7.77 15.38
CA TRP A 609 -3.92 -8.98 16.16
C TRP A 609 -2.86 -8.97 17.26
N TYR A 610 -1.92 -8.02 17.25
CA TYR A 610 -0.71 -8.08 18.07
C TYR A 610 -0.98 -8.27 19.56
N ASN A 611 -1.83 -7.43 20.16
CA ASN A 611 -2.15 -7.55 21.59
C ASN A 611 -2.82 -8.88 21.95
N ARG A 612 -3.64 -9.41 21.04
CA ARG A 612 -4.28 -10.72 21.29
C ARG A 612 -3.27 -11.85 21.26
N LEU A 613 -2.35 -11.83 20.30
CA LEU A 613 -1.27 -12.82 20.22
C LEU A 613 -0.36 -12.76 21.45
N VAL A 614 -0.04 -11.56 21.97
CA VAL A 614 0.66 -11.41 23.26
C VAL A 614 -0.15 -12.03 24.39
N GLY A 615 -1.46 -11.76 24.46
CA GLY A 615 -2.36 -12.30 25.48
C GLY A 615 -2.44 -13.82 25.42
N ASP A 616 -2.43 -14.41 24.25
CA ASP A 616 -2.46 -15.88 24.08
C ASP A 616 -1.17 -16.57 24.53
N CYS A 617 -0.03 -15.83 24.58
CA CYS A 617 1.20 -16.38 25.14
C CYS A 617 1.10 -16.71 26.65
N PHE A 618 0.15 -16.12 27.36
CA PHE A 618 -0.13 -16.43 28.78
C PHE A 618 -1.05 -17.64 28.96
N LEU A 619 -1.63 -18.15 27.89
CA LEU A 619 -2.63 -19.23 27.93
C LEU A 619 -2.03 -20.56 27.48
N PRO A 620 -2.48 -21.69 28.06
CA PRO A 620 -2.25 -23.00 27.48
C PRO A 620 -2.75 -23.05 26.04
N ALA A 621 -2.13 -23.87 25.19
CA ALA A 621 -2.43 -23.91 23.75
C ALA A 621 -3.92 -24.14 23.43
N GLU A 622 -4.57 -25.00 24.22
CA GLU A 622 -6.00 -25.35 24.09
C GLU A 622 -6.96 -24.20 24.44
N ASN A 623 -6.49 -23.20 25.15
CA ASN A 623 -7.28 -22.03 25.58
C ASN A 623 -6.98 -20.77 24.77
N ARG A 624 -6.08 -20.83 23.79
CA ARG A 624 -5.74 -19.68 22.95
C ARG A 624 -6.88 -19.32 22.02
N VAL A 625 -7.09 -18.02 21.87
CA VAL A 625 -8.14 -17.45 21.00
C VAL A 625 -7.66 -17.44 19.54
N THR A 626 -6.36 -17.24 19.34
CA THR A 626 -5.74 -17.16 18.02
C THR A 626 -4.80 -18.32 17.78
N ARG A 627 -4.55 -18.59 16.50
CA ARG A 627 -3.52 -19.51 16.07
C ARG A 627 -2.79 -18.88 14.89
N SER A 628 -1.46 -18.81 14.99
CA SER A 628 -0.61 -18.35 13.91
C SER A 628 0.55 -19.34 13.72
N THR A 629 0.82 -19.67 12.46
CA THR A 629 1.92 -20.57 12.09
C THR A 629 2.91 -19.77 11.26
N VAL A 630 4.09 -19.51 11.83
CA VAL A 630 5.17 -18.80 11.16
C VAL A 630 6.04 -19.80 10.39
N HIS A 631 6.23 -19.53 9.11
CA HIS A 631 7.12 -20.30 8.25
C HIS A 631 8.47 -19.59 8.17
N TYR A 632 9.45 -20.14 8.86
CA TYR A 632 10.81 -19.60 8.85
C TYR A 632 11.59 -20.10 7.65
N TRP A 633 12.43 -19.24 7.09
CA TRP A 633 13.42 -19.64 6.12
C TRP A 633 14.25 -20.80 6.70
N SER A 634 14.48 -21.82 5.87
CA SER A 634 15.11 -23.06 6.34
C SER A 634 16.38 -22.76 7.13
N VAL A 635 16.27 -22.87 8.42
CA VAL A 635 17.44 -23.13 9.24
C VAL A 635 17.98 -24.45 8.68
N PRO A 636 19.22 -24.53 8.18
CA PRO A 636 19.78 -25.79 7.72
C PRO A 636 19.47 -26.85 8.77
N ARG A 637 18.84 -27.93 8.38
CA ARG A 637 18.44 -29.02 9.32
C ARG A 637 19.60 -29.59 10.12
N ARG A 638 20.82 -29.14 9.79
CA ARG A 638 22.05 -29.42 10.57
C ARG A 638 22.87 -28.14 10.66
N LYS A 639 23.26 -27.76 11.89
CA LYS A 639 24.28 -26.78 12.13
C LYS A 639 25.53 -27.16 11.32
N PRO A 640 26.08 -26.31 10.47
CA PRO A 640 27.31 -26.62 9.76
C PRO A 640 28.38 -27.00 10.78
N GLU A 641 29.08 -28.10 10.52
CA GLU A 641 30.16 -28.56 11.39
C GLU A 641 31.22 -27.44 11.52
N GLY A 642 31.57 -27.08 12.76
CA GLY A 642 32.55 -26.04 13.05
C GLY A 642 32.01 -24.62 13.29
N GLN A 643 30.69 -24.34 13.14
CA GLN A 643 30.12 -23.05 13.49
C GLN A 643 29.57 -23.03 14.93
N SER A 644 30.07 -22.12 15.78
CA SER A 644 29.64 -21.94 17.17
C SER A 644 28.33 -21.15 17.31
N ARG A 645 27.87 -20.46 16.30
CA ARG A 645 26.63 -19.67 16.31
C ARG A 645 25.82 -19.91 15.04
N TRP A 646 24.53 -20.11 15.20
CA TRP A 646 23.56 -19.85 14.14
C TRP A 646 23.62 -18.35 13.78
N PRO A 647 23.48 -17.98 12.52
CA PRO A 647 23.22 -16.59 12.19
C PRO A 647 21.99 -16.11 12.97
N LEU A 648 21.94 -14.84 13.30
CA LEU A 648 21.01 -14.11 14.21
C LEU A 648 19.49 -14.39 14.05
N LEU A 649 19.09 -15.25 13.15
CA LEU A 649 17.71 -15.53 12.76
C LEU A 649 16.79 -16.09 13.86
N PRO A 650 17.21 -16.95 14.79
CA PRO A 650 16.28 -17.51 15.79
C PRO A 650 15.74 -16.48 16.79
N THR A 651 16.41 -15.37 16.99
CA THR A 651 15.96 -14.31 17.91
C THR A 651 15.12 -13.24 17.23
N ILE A 652 15.18 -13.14 15.90
CA ILE A 652 14.46 -12.13 15.10
C ILE A 652 13.03 -12.61 14.79
N HIS A 653 12.79 -13.91 14.76
CA HIS A 653 11.51 -14.51 14.35
C HIS A 653 10.74 -15.14 15.51
N SER A 654 11.04 -14.79 16.74
CA SER A 654 10.14 -15.14 17.84
C SER A 654 8.86 -14.32 17.68
N GLY A 655 7.74 -14.98 17.45
CA GLY A 655 6.43 -14.36 17.51
C GLY A 655 6.22 -13.62 18.83
N PRO A 656 5.07 -12.94 19.03
CA PRO A 656 4.77 -12.23 20.27
C PRO A 656 5.03 -13.10 21.51
N SER A 657 5.55 -12.50 22.55
CA SER A 657 5.95 -13.17 23.81
C SER A 657 5.30 -12.49 25.01
N VAL A 658 5.32 -13.19 26.17
CA VAL A 658 4.82 -12.63 27.44
C VAL A 658 5.57 -11.39 27.91
N SER A 659 6.77 -11.13 27.39
CA SER A 659 7.59 -9.96 27.72
C SER A 659 7.33 -8.77 26.80
N ASP A 660 6.52 -8.94 25.78
CA ASP A 660 6.31 -7.88 24.78
C ASP A 660 5.36 -6.81 25.32
N LYS A 661 5.72 -5.56 25.05
CA LYS A 661 4.90 -4.42 25.42
C LYS A 661 3.66 -4.36 24.50
N LEU A 662 2.50 -4.21 25.11
CA LEU A 662 1.24 -4.02 24.39
C LEU A 662 1.25 -2.69 23.61
N GLN A 663 0.62 -2.70 22.45
CA GLN A 663 0.31 -1.48 21.72
C GLN A 663 -0.92 -0.79 22.34
N PRO A 664 -0.91 0.53 22.54
CA PRO A 664 -2.10 1.26 22.97
C PRO A 664 -3.25 0.99 22.00
N SER A 665 -4.44 0.78 22.51
CA SER A 665 -5.60 0.41 21.69
C SER A 665 -6.86 1.15 22.12
N GLY A 666 -7.70 1.51 21.16
CA GLY A 666 -8.92 2.28 21.37
C GLY A 666 -8.80 3.73 20.89
N LEU A 667 -9.92 4.42 20.89
CA LEU A 667 -9.94 5.86 20.66
C LEU A 667 -9.49 6.56 21.94
N LEU A 668 -8.47 7.41 21.84
CA LEU A 668 -8.00 8.22 22.97
C LEU A 668 -8.66 9.60 22.98
N GLY A 669 -9.21 10.02 21.86
CA GLY A 669 -9.93 11.28 21.72
C GLY A 669 -9.04 12.52 21.92
N PRO A 670 -9.62 13.65 22.32
CA PRO A 670 -11.05 13.90 22.41
C PRO A 670 -11.72 14.00 21.04
N VAL A 671 -12.88 13.38 20.87
CA VAL A 671 -13.68 13.48 19.65
C VAL A 671 -14.37 14.85 19.62
N ARG A 672 -14.26 15.54 18.48
CA ARG A 672 -14.81 16.90 18.30
C ARG A 672 -15.37 17.08 16.90
N LEU A 673 -16.48 17.81 16.82
CA LEU A 673 -16.95 18.34 15.54
C LEU A 673 -16.22 19.67 15.26
N VAL A 674 -15.51 19.72 14.14
CA VAL A 674 -14.76 20.90 13.68
C VAL A 674 -15.55 21.58 12.57
N VAL A 675 -15.91 22.84 12.79
CA VAL A 675 -16.72 23.64 11.86
C VAL A 675 -15.81 24.61 11.12
N ARG A 676 -15.78 24.49 9.80
CA ARG A 676 -15.02 25.38 8.92
C ARG A 676 -15.99 26.12 7.99
N GLY A 677 -15.90 27.44 7.91
CA GLY A 677 -16.65 28.20 6.90
C GLY A 677 -16.28 27.70 5.51
N LYS A 678 -17.27 27.46 4.65
CA LYS A 678 -16.97 27.18 3.23
C LYS A 678 -16.12 28.32 2.72
N CYS A 679 -14.90 28.11 2.32
CA CYS A 679 -14.24 29.01 1.40
C CYS A 679 -15.21 29.18 0.24
N ALA A 680 -15.36 30.43 -0.31
CA ALA A 680 -16.09 30.62 -1.54
C ALA A 680 -15.41 29.75 -2.62
N ALA A 681 -15.71 28.48 -2.58
CA ALA A 681 -15.36 27.54 -3.61
C ALA A 681 -16.17 27.94 -4.82
N THR A 682 -15.54 27.99 -5.96
CA THR A 682 -16.23 28.02 -7.24
C THR A 682 -17.43 27.09 -7.21
N PRO A 683 -18.59 27.49 -7.77
CA PRO A 683 -19.86 26.75 -7.69
C PRO A 683 -19.84 25.27 -8.12
N TRP A 684 -18.71 24.81 -8.66
CA TRP A 684 -18.46 23.45 -9.14
C TRP A 684 -18.02 22.44 -8.04
N LEU A 685 -17.70 22.91 -6.83
CA LEU A 685 -17.14 22.07 -5.76
C LEU A 685 -18.13 21.78 -4.62
N ALA A 686 -19.35 22.25 -4.73
CA ALA A 686 -20.46 21.84 -3.86
C ALA A 686 -21.14 20.58 -4.44
N SER A 687 -20.40 19.57 -4.87
CA SER A 687 -20.95 18.27 -5.16
C SER A 687 -20.60 17.33 -4.04
N GLU A 688 -21.55 17.10 -3.17
CA GLU A 688 -21.94 15.79 -2.67
C GLU A 688 -20.84 14.71 -2.76
N THR A 689 -19.88 14.75 -1.83
CA THR A 689 -19.04 13.60 -1.54
C THR A 689 -19.11 13.27 -0.05
N GLY A 690 -20.29 12.94 0.39
CA GLY A 690 -20.46 12.00 1.47
C GLY A 690 -20.41 10.62 0.83
N SER A 691 -19.54 9.75 1.29
CA SER A 691 -19.24 8.41 0.82
C SER A 691 -18.42 8.33 -0.48
N GLY A 692 -17.33 7.58 -0.47
CA GLY A 692 -16.47 7.31 -1.63
C GLY A 692 -17.13 6.48 -2.74
N GLN A 693 -18.43 6.58 -2.90
CA GLN A 693 -19.18 6.07 -4.04
C GLN A 693 -19.52 7.22 -4.99
N PHE A 694 -18.86 7.21 -6.13
CA PHE A 694 -19.18 8.09 -7.24
C PHE A 694 -20.64 7.90 -7.63
N ASN A 695 -21.45 8.98 -7.60
CA ASN A 695 -22.84 8.91 -8.00
C ASN A 695 -22.96 8.83 -9.54
N TRP A 696 -22.91 7.60 -10.06
CA TRP A 696 -23.06 7.31 -11.49
C TRP A 696 -24.34 7.89 -12.09
N LYS A 697 -25.39 8.01 -11.32
CA LYS A 697 -26.66 8.57 -11.77
C LYS A 697 -26.51 10.06 -12.14
N TRP A 698 -25.74 10.82 -11.35
CA TRP A 698 -25.46 12.21 -11.66
C TRP A 698 -24.55 12.37 -12.89
N ALA A 699 -23.53 11.51 -13.01
CA ALA A 699 -22.63 11.54 -14.16
C ALA A 699 -23.35 11.17 -15.47
N LEU A 700 -24.28 10.20 -15.42
CA LEU A 700 -25.13 9.82 -16.56
C LEU A 700 -26.16 10.92 -16.88
N ASP A 701 -26.82 11.51 -15.89
CA ASP A 701 -27.75 12.63 -16.07
C ASP A 701 -27.03 13.90 -16.62
N PHE A 702 -25.77 14.11 -16.25
CA PHE A 702 -24.94 15.19 -16.80
C PHE A 702 -24.54 14.90 -18.25
N ALA A 703 -24.11 13.68 -18.54
CA ALA A 703 -23.79 13.23 -19.89
C ALA A 703 -25.00 13.35 -20.82
N ASP A 704 -26.17 12.88 -20.40
CA ASP A 704 -27.43 13.00 -21.16
C ASP A 704 -27.83 14.45 -21.41
N ARG A 705 -27.72 15.34 -20.42
CA ARG A 705 -28.05 16.78 -20.60
C ARG A 705 -27.04 17.51 -21.46
N THR A 706 -25.80 17.07 -21.51
CA THR A 706 -24.72 17.78 -22.22
C THR A 706 -24.55 17.24 -23.64
N PHE A 707 -24.72 15.95 -23.86
CA PHE A 707 -24.47 15.32 -25.16
C PHE A 707 -25.74 15.04 -25.98
N CYS A 708 -26.90 14.81 -25.36
CA CYS A 708 -28.15 14.63 -26.11
C CYS A 708 -28.81 15.90 -26.65
N LYS A 709 -28.31 17.09 -26.34
CA LYS A 709 -28.81 18.35 -26.92
C LYS A 709 -28.27 18.68 -28.32
N HIS A 710 -27.43 17.85 -28.91
CA HIS A 710 -26.85 18.12 -30.24
C HIS A 710 -27.39 17.26 -31.38
N GLU A 711 -28.34 16.34 -31.16
CA GLU A 711 -28.88 15.49 -32.23
C GLU A 711 -30.27 15.85 -32.75
N THR A 712 -30.85 16.96 -32.36
CA THR A 712 -32.15 17.40 -32.94
C THR A 712 -32.08 18.81 -33.53
N LYS A 713 -31.26 19.00 -34.56
CA LYS A 713 -31.44 20.03 -35.58
C LYS A 713 -30.69 19.67 -36.86
N GLY A 714 -31.27 18.85 -37.66
CA GLY A 714 -30.72 18.47 -38.96
C GLY A 714 -31.61 17.58 -39.79
N GLU A 715 -32.91 17.92 -39.91
CA GLU A 715 -33.73 17.49 -41.04
C GLU A 715 -34.85 18.50 -41.25
N MET A 716 -34.72 19.28 -42.29
CA MET A 716 -35.72 19.67 -43.30
C MET A 716 -35.23 20.89 -44.07
N LYS A 717 -34.57 20.68 -45.15
CA LYS A 717 -34.92 21.09 -46.53
C LYS A 717 -33.78 20.76 -47.47
#